data_c4ed0236fda146a4383e95d52b67e508
#
_entry.id   c4ed0236fda146a4383e95d52b67e508
#
_cell.length_a   1.000
_cell.length_b   1.000
_cell.length_c   1.000
_cell.angle_alpha   90.00
_cell.angle_beta   90.00
_cell.angle_gamma   90.00
#
_symmetry.space_group_name_H-M   'P 1'
#
loop_
_entity.id
_entity.type
_entity.pdbx_description
1 polymer ?
#
loop_
_entity_poly.entity_id
_entity_poly.type
_entity_poly.pdbx_seq_one_letter_code
_entity_poly.pdbx_strand_id
1 'polypeptide(L)'
;MTFKQISFHLMSLMLFVAFGGPSTFAGENRPAKEVSPQPLMLIVMDPLAAPLSCPCVKGYAQRDYEKLGEFLAKQLGRKVEVKFSESLAKVVPEKVNDQPWLIIGKQSVVRADAGALKLKVQAIARLSDLKGATTQTGLIVVPTKDPAKTAQDLQGYRIFFGPSECDEKHLAAMDILRKAHVTIPEKLEISAACSDGACKILEFDKDVRAAAVISSYAKPLLQGCGTIKKGDLRVVAETKPVPFITAYVGGNLNTTERKEISTALMNVVTQPELCQSLESLLGFVPLENSADASKPATAAGKKKIAEPGDKQSTSVWPGWLGPQRNGSVPQLPASLPATANRIWDYTLAFSGLGGIAATETKVIFGDRGLDNQTDLFRCLSANDGKVQWVLEYLAPGELDYGTTPRATPLIYGELVFLLGAFGDLHCVELATGNIVWKKNLYLEYGVVETPTWGTCSSPLIVENRLIVNPGAKEASLVALNPQTGKTLWQTPGAEAGYGSLIVGKFGGRLQIVGHDAVSLGGWDIKTGQRLWTVVPEFTGDFNVPTPLALDGKLLVTTENNGTRLYGFDQNGIIKPKPLAVNEDLNPDMSTPIQIGDQVYCVWNEMYCLNWKNGLKTSWYGDDKAFGDYAALITDSKRILVIGKGGQLVLVDGTAKQFKVVSRLDLFPSPSNENIFSHCALVRNRLYLRGESELICVDLAGR
;
A
#
# COMPACT_ATOMS: atom_id res chain seq x y z
N MET A 1 -52.14 14.90 8.17
CA MET A 1 -53.20 13.90 8.11
C MET A 1 -52.52 12.56 8.37
N THR A 2 -52.35 12.11 9.57
CA THR A 2 -53.15 11.41 10.61
C THR A 2 -53.47 9.96 10.23
N PHE A 3 -52.86 9.03 11.05
CA PHE A 3 -53.39 7.75 11.53
C PHE A 3 -53.45 6.54 10.60
N LYS A 4 -53.06 5.29 10.94
CA LYS A 4 -53.31 4.51 12.19
C LYS A 4 -52.42 3.27 12.28
N GLN A 5 -52.02 2.95 13.53
CA GLN A 5 -51.60 1.63 14.00
C GLN A 5 -52.69 0.57 13.84
N ILE A 6 -52.33 -0.69 13.61
CA ILE A 6 -53.12 -1.85 14.05
C ILE A 6 -52.15 -2.94 14.56
N SER A 7 -52.33 -3.24 15.83
CA SER A 7 -51.78 -4.36 16.60
C SER A 7 -52.67 -5.58 16.40
N PHE A 8 -52.14 -6.80 16.25
CA PHE A 8 -52.90 -8.02 16.49
C PHE A 8 -52.06 -9.02 17.26
N HIS A 9 -52.53 -9.28 18.48
CA HIS A 9 -52.24 -10.45 19.28
C HIS A 9 -53.07 -11.63 18.78
N LEU A 10 -52.51 -12.82 18.78
CA LEU A 10 -53.30 -14.03 19.04
C LEU A 10 -52.46 -15.10 19.73
N MET A 11 -53.08 -15.58 20.79
CA MET A 11 -52.72 -16.52 21.82
C MET A 11 -53.28 -17.90 21.47
N SER A 12 -52.73 -18.95 22.07
CA SER A 12 -53.35 -20.29 22.35
C SER A 12 -53.04 -21.39 21.31
N LEU A 13 -52.82 -22.63 21.60
CA LEU A 13 -53.29 -23.49 22.73
C LEU A 13 -52.49 -24.80 22.74
N MET A 14 -52.18 -25.34 23.90
CA MET A 14 -51.64 -26.69 24.14
C MET A 14 -52.59 -27.80 23.72
N LEU A 15 -52.07 -28.91 23.25
CA LEU A 15 -52.70 -30.21 23.39
C LEU A 15 -51.67 -31.30 23.74
N PHE A 16 -51.87 -31.90 24.93
CA PHE A 16 -51.18 -33.10 25.40
C PHE A 16 -51.81 -34.35 24.79
N VAL A 17 -50.95 -35.25 24.30
CA VAL A 17 -51.31 -36.69 24.25
C VAL A 17 -50.09 -37.50 24.73
N ALA A 18 -50.30 -38.21 25.82
CA ALA A 18 -49.36 -39.19 26.37
C ALA A 18 -49.63 -40.57 25.74
N PHE A 19 -48.61 -41.32 25.40
CA PHE A 19 -48.60 -42.79 25.45
C PHE A 19 -47.19 -43.32 25.76
N GLY A 20 -47.18 -44.33 26.62
CA GLY A 20 -46.11 -44.86 27.43
C GLY A 20 -44.99 -45.66 26.77
N GLY A 21 -44.00 -45.89 27.58
CA GLY A 21 -42.65 -46.38 27.44
C GLY A 21 -42.42 -47.81 26.90
N PRO A 22 -41.16 -48.28 26.92
CA PRO A 22 -40.43 -48.56 28.15
C PRO A 22 -38.94 -48.19 28.18
N SER A 23 -38.44 -48.05 29.37
CA SER A 23 -37.12 -47.86 29.89
C SER A 23 -35.95 -48.61 29.21
N THR A 24 -34.85 -47.88 28.94
CA THR A 24 -33.48 -48.43 29.10
C THR A 24 -32.49 -47.31 29.40
N PHE A 25 -31.80 -47.46 30.52
CA PHE A 25 -30.52 -46.90 30.96
C PHE A 25 -30.15 -45.46 30.61
N ALA A 26 -30.31 -44.59 31.60
CA ALA A 26 -29.71 -43.25 31.68
C ALA A 26 -28.20 -43.37 31.98
N GLY A 27 -27.39 -42.99 31.01
CA GLY A 27 -26.05 -42.47 31.27
C GLY A 27 -26.16 -40.98 31.53
N GLU A 28 -25.89 -40.54 32.76
CA GLU A 28 -25.81 -39.12 33.13
C GLU A 28 -24.64 -38.48 32.36
N ASN A 29 -24.94 -37.82 31.25
CA ASN A 29 -24.08 -36.79 30.71
C ASN A 29 -24.21 -35.55 31.57
N ARG A 30 -23.35 -35.42 32.59
CA ARG A 30 -23.08 -34.12 33.21
C ARG A 30 -22.54 -33.19 32.15
N PRO A 31 -23.09 -31.98 31.95
CA PRO A 31 -22.45 -31.00 31.08
C PRO A 31 -21.04 -30.72 31.65
N ALA A 32 -20.03 -30.84 30.83
CA ALA A 32 -18.69 -30.43 31.17
C ALA A 32 -18.76 -28.96 31.64
N LYS A 33 -18.29 -28.70 32.87
CA LYS A 33 -18.11 -27.33 33.35
C LYS A 33 -17.29 -26.61 32.30
N GLU A 34 -17.86 -25.60 31.66
CA GLU A 34 -17.09 -24.61 30.89
C GLU A 34 -16.05 -24.03 31.85
N VAL A 35 -14.83 -24.47 31.71
CA VAL A 35 -13.68 -23.84 32.39
C VAL A 35 -13.48 -22.52 31.72
N SER A 36 -13.89 -21.42 32.37
CA SER A 36 -13.59 -20.07 31.85
C SER A 36 -12.10 -19.95 31.62
N PRO A 37 -11.67 -19.42 30.46
CA PRO A 37 -10.23 -19.33 30.13
C PRO A 37 -9.49 -18.53 31.20
N GLN A 38 -8.28 -18.98 31.55
CA GLN A 38 -7.46 -18.30 32.55
C GLN A 38 -7.21 -16.83 32.14
N PRO A 39 -7.15 -15.89 33.11
CA PRO A 39 -6.82 -14.49 32.78
C PRO A 39 -5.49 -14.38 32.07
N LEU A 40 -5.44 -13.53 31.03
CA LEU A 40 -4.19 -13.20 30.33
C LEU A 40 -3.46 -12.10 31.11
N MET A 41 -2.21 -12.32 31.48
CA MET A 41 -1.38 -11.30 32.11
C MET A 41 -0.68 -10.47 31.04
N LEU A 42 -1.00 -9.18 30.94
CA LEU A 42 -0.32 -8.22 30.07
C LEU A 42 0.76 -7.48 30.87
N ILE A 43 2.03 -7.79 30.61
CA ILE A 43 3.19 -7.13 31.23
C ILE A 43 3.67 -6.03 30.29
N VAL A 44 3.67 -4.79 30.76
CA VAL A 44 4.10 -3.62 29.99
C VAL A 44 5.45 -3.14 30.48
N MET A 45 6.44 -3.14 29.58
CA MET A 45 7.80 -2.68 29.78
C MET A 45 8.19 -1.58 28.78
N ASP A 46 7.21 -0.81 28.34
CA ASP A 46 7.42 0.32 27.45
C ASP A 46 7.80 1.56 28.26
N PRO A 47 8.97 2.18 28.01
CA PRO A 47 9.36 3.39 28.72
C PRO A 47 8.46 4.60 28.49
N LEU A 48 7.56 4.54 27.49
CA LEU A 48 6.55 5.57 27.23
C LEU A 48 5.17 5.23 27.82
N ALA A 49 5.00 4.08 28.47
CA ALA A 49 3.77 3.78 29.20
C ALA A 49 3.54 4.79 30.31
N ALA A 50 2.30 5.26 30.50
CA ALA A 50 1.96 6.31 31.44
C ALA A 50 2.54 6.11 32.86
N PRO A 51 2.49 4.90 33.48
CA PRO A 51 3.07 4.66 34.80
C PRO A 51 4.61 4.57 34.83
N LEU A 52 5.28 4.32 33.69
CA LEU A 52 6.74 4.13 33.60
C LEU A 52 7.46 5.34 33.03
N SER A 53 6.73 6.23 32.37
CA SER A 53 7.30 7.40 31.72
C SER A 53 7.73 8.48 32.74
N CYS A 54 8.67 9.32 32.33
CA CYS A 54 9.09 10.45 33.15
C CYS A 54 7.88 11.34 33.52
N PRO A 55 7.75 11.78 34.78
CA PRO A 55 6.69 12.72 35.19
C PRO A 55 6.66 14.01 34.36
N CYS A 56 7.79 14.40 33.76
CA CYS A 56 7.92 15.59 32.91
C CYS A 56 7.10 15.53 31.61
N VAL A 57 6.71 14.32 31.16
CA VAL A 57 5.88 14.14 29.96
C VAL A 57 4.42 13.80 30.29
N LYS A 58 4.00 13.98 31.54
CA LYS A 58 2.63 13.72 31.97
C LYS A 58 1.63 14.54 31.16
N GLY A 59 0.65 13.83 30.57
CA GLY A 59 -0.42 14.44 29.77
C GLY A 59 -0.09 14.65 28.29
N TYR A 60 1.15 14.37 27.87
CA TYR A 60 1.51 14.26 26.46
C TYR A 60 2.61 13.19 26.30
N ALA A 61 2.71 12.58 25.14
CA ALA A 61 3.69 11.53 24.84
C ALA A 61 3.68 10.35 25.85
N GLN A 62 2.49 9.96 26.33
CA GLN A 62 2.30 8.83 27.23
C GLN A 62 1.34 7.83 26.63
N ARG A 63 1.75 6.56 26.57
CA ARG A 63 0.96 5.43 26.06
C ARG A 63 0.07 4.83 27.13
N ASP A 64 -1.22 4.70 26.81
CA ASP A 64 -2.22 4.14 27.70
C ASP A 64 -2.48 2.65 27.39
N TYR A 65 -1.78 1.79 28.12
CA TYR A 65 -1.92 0.34 27.97
C TYR A 65 -3.09 -0.26 28.76
N GLU A 66 -3.73 0.49 29.66
CA GLU A 66 -4.98 0.03 30.29
C GLU A 66 -6.09 -0.09 29.25
N LYS A 67 -6.22 0.92 28.37
CA LYS A 67 -7.16 0.84 27.23
C LYS A 67 -6.86 -0.32 26.28
N LEU A 68 -5.58 -0.63 26.05
CA LEU A 68 -5.20 -1.81 25.30
C LEU A 68 -5.65 -3.10 26.01
N GLY A 69 -5.50 -3.18 27.34
CA GLY A 69 -5.96 -4.30 28.15
C GLY A 69 -7.47 -4.51 28.03
N GLU A 70 -8.27 -3.44 28.13
CA GLU A 70 -9.71 -3.46 27.94
C GLU A 70 -10.12 -3.95 26.55
N PHE A 71 -9.46 -3.43 25.51
CA PHE A 71 -9.69 -3.85 24.13
C PHE A 71 -9.38 -5.34 23.93
N LEU A 72 -8.21 -5.81 24.41
CA LEU A 72 -7.83 -7.22 24.30
C LEU A 72 -8.78 -8.13 25.09
N ALA A 73 -9.26 -7.71 26.26
CA ALA A 73 -10.24 -8.47 27.02
C ALA A 73 -11.54 -8.70 26.24
N LYS A 74 -12.01 -7.65 25.54
CA LYS A 74 -13.20 -7.72 24.66
C LYS A 74 -12.97 -8.60 23.44
N GLN A 75 -11.81 -8.48 22.78
CA GLN A 75 -11.48 -9.25 21.57
C GLN A 75 -11.28 -10.75 21.86
N LEU A 76 -10.68 -11.07 22.99
CA LEU A 76 -10.33 -12.45 23.37
C LEU A 76 -11.39 -13.15 24.23
N GLY A 77 -12.45 -12.43 24.63
CA GLY A 77 -13.50 -12.98 25.49
C GLY A 77 -12.98 -13.50 26.85
N ARG A 78 -11.87 -12.93 27.37
CA ARG A 78 -11.21 -13.35 28.60
C ARG A 78 -10.69 -12.15 29.39
N LYS A 79 -10.56 -12.29 30.70
CA LYS A 79 -9.98 -11.23 31.54
C LYS A 79 -8.52 -10.96 31.13
N VAL A 80 -8.13 -9.69 31.02
CA VAL A 80 -6.75 -9.24 30.83
C VAL A 80 -6.33 -8.41 32.05
N GLU A 81 -5.19 -8.76 32.66
CA GLU A 81 -4.64 -8.06 33.83
C GLU A 81 -3.38 -7.33 33.40
N VAL A 82 -3.41 -5.99 33.44
CA VAL A 82 -2.28 -5.15 33.05
C VAL A 82 -1.34 -4.94 34.22
N LYS A 83 -0.04 -5.14 34.02
CA LYS A 83 1.02 -4.88 35.01
C LYS A 83 2.15 -4.11 34.36
N PHE A 84 2.57 -3.03 35.00
CA PHE A 84 3.67 -2.20 34.55
C PHE A 84 4.95 -2.51 35.33
N SER A 85 6.07 -2.67 34.63
CA SER A 85 7.37 -2.88 35.25
C SER A 85 8.53 -2.49 34.35
N GLU A 86 9.62 -2.03 34.93
CA GLU A 86 10.87 -1.78 34.23
C GLU A 86 11.71 -3.07 34.05
N SER A 87 11.39 -4.15 34.77
CA SER A 87 12.07 -5.44 34.68
C SER A 87 11.13 -6.61 34.90
N LEU A 88 11.30 -7.69 34.11
CA LEU A 88 10.54 -8.93 34.26
C LEU A 88 10.77 -9.59 35.63
N ALA A 89 11.96 -9.46 36.21
CA ALA A 89 12.29 -10.04 37.51
C ALA A 89 11.41 -9.54 38.64
N LYS A 90 10.83 -8.34 38.53
CA LYS A 90 9.93 -7.75 39.54
C LYS A 90 8.49 -8.23 39.48
N VAL A 91 8.03 -8.73 38.33
CA VAL A 91 6.61 -9.00 38.07
C VAL A 91 6.32 -10.45 37.66
N VAL A 92 7.33 -11.19 37.28
CA VAL A 92 7.20 -12.58 36.86
C VAL A 92 7.16 -13.47 38.10
N PRO A 93 6.03 -14.15 38.43
CA PRO A 93 5.96 -15.06 39.55
C PRO A 93 6.83 -16.31 39.32
N GLU A 94 7.22 -17.01 40.39
CA GLU A 94 8.03 -18.24 40.35
C GLU A 94 7.44 -19.33 39.42
N LYS A 95 6.09 -19.35 39.25
CA LYS A 95 5.38 -20.27 38.35
C LYS A 95 4.83 -19.59 37.08
N VAL A 96 5.60 -18.70 36.49
CA VAL A 96 5.15 -17.91 35.32
C VAL A 96 4.76 -18.76 34.10
N ASN A 97 5.37 -19.93 33.93
CA ASN A 97 5.06 -20.81 32.81
C ASN A 97 3.69 -21.51 32.92
N ASP A 98 3.06 -21.47 34.08
CA ASP A 98 1.74 -22.07 34.31
C ASP A 98 0.59 -21.11 33.96
N GLN A 99 0.88 -19.86 33.63
CA GLN A 99 -0.12 -18.84 33.26
C GLN A 99 0.12 -18.31 31.84
N PRO A 100 -0.95 -17.93 31.12
CA PRO A 100 -0.82 -17.25 29.84
C PRO A 100 -0.37 -15.80 30.05
N TRP A 101 0.61 -15.35 29.24
CA TRP A 101 1.07 -13.98 29.32
C TRP A 101 1.44 -13.38 27.97
N LEU A 102 1.32 -12.04 27.89
CA LEU A 102 1.72 -11.15 26.80
C LEU A 102 2.64 -10.09 27.39
N ILE A 103 3.86 -9.96 26.88
CA ILE A 103 4.80 -8.90 27.27
C ILE A 103 4.89 -7.90 26.14
N ILE A 104 4.73 -6.59 26.43
CA ILE A 104 4.91 -5.51 25.48
C ILE A 104 5.96 -4.54 26.03
N GLY A 105 7.08 -4.41 25.34
CA GLY A 105 8.14 -3.54 25.82
C GLY A 105 9.28 -3.36 24.83
N LYS A 106 10.29 -2.62 25.27
CA LYS A 106 11.49 -2.37 24.48
C LYS A 106 12.20 -3.69 24.17
N GLN A 107 12.35 -4.02 22.89
CA GLN A 107 12.81 -5.33 22.43
C GLN A 107 14.10 -5.80 23.12
N SER A 108 15.10 -4.94 23.18
CA SER A 108 16.40 -5.31 23.74
C SER A 108 16.33 -5.59 25.25
N VAL A 109 15.55 -4.80 26.00
CA VAL A 109 15.34 -4.97 27.45
C VAL A 109 14.57 -6.25 27.74
N VAL A 110 13.44 -6.47 27.03
CA VAL A 110 12.63 -7.71 27.21
C VAL A 110 13.47 -8.95 26.92
N ARG A 111 14.31 -8.93 25.87
CA ARG A 111 15.18 -10.07 25.53
C ARG A 111 16.27 -10.31 26.56
N ALA A 112 16.89 -9.26 27.09
CA ALA A 112 17.90 -9.36 28.13
C ALA A 112 17.31 -9.97 29.41
N ASP A 113 16.19 -9.44 29.89
CA ASP A 113 15.50 -9.94 31.09
C ASP A 113 14.99 -11.39 30.92
N ALA A 114 14.36 -11.68 29.76
CA ALA A 114 13.90 -13.02 29.47
C ALA A 114 15.06 -14.03 29.41
N GLY A 115 16.20 -13.63 28.84
CA GLY A 115 17.43 -14.44 28.84
C GLY A 115 17.96 -14.72 30.25
N ALA A 116 18.03 -13.70 31.09
CA ALA A 116 18.48 -13.81 32.48
C ALA A 116 17.57 -14.74 33.32
N LEU A 117 16.27 -14.66 33.09
CA LEU A 117 15.25 -15.49 33.77
C LEU A 117 15.01 -16.86 33.06
N LYS A 118 15.72 -17.15 31.97
CA LYS A 118 15.53 -18.36 31.15
C LYS A 118 14.10 -18.55 30.65
N LEU A 119 13.37 -17.46 30.41
CA LEU A 119 12.00 -17.49 29.89
C LEU A 119 12.01 -17.71 28.38
N LYS A 120 11.13 -18.60 27.91
CA LYS A 120 10.90 -18.79 26.48
C LYS A 120 9.88 -17.75 26.00
N VAL A 121 10.35 -16.75 25.29
CA VAL A 121 9.54 -15.68 24.71
C VAL A 121 9.48 -15.83 23.19
N GLN A 122 8.30 -15.67 22.61
CA GLN A 122 8.09 -15.61 21.16
C GLN A 122 7.58 -14.23 20.79
N ALA A 123 8.34 -13.50 19.99
CA ALA A 123 7.86 -12.24 19.43
C ALA A 123 6.72 -12.49 18.45
N ILE A 124 5.68 -11.65 18.45
CA ILE A 124 4.50 -11.80 17.59
C ILE A 124 4.12 -10.52 16.84
N ALA A 125 4.51 -9.33 17.35
CA ALA A 125 4.14 -8.05 16.75
C ALA A 125 5.09 -6.94 17.21
N ARG A 126 5.08 -5.80 16.48
CA ARG A 126 5.75 -4.55 16.88
C ARG A 126 4.76 -3.41 16.92
N LEU A 127 4.84 -2.54 17.92
CA LEU A 127 4.08 -1.30 17.97
C LEU A 127 4.76 -0.25 17.09
N SER A 128 4.01 0.40 16.21
CA SER A 128 4.50 1.54 15.44
C SER A 128 4.46 2.83 16.27
N ASP A 129 5.25 3.82 15.89
CA ASP A 129 5.15 5.20 16.39
C ASP A 129 4.13 6.02 15.57
N LEU A 130 4.01 7.32 15.87
CA LEU A 130 3.14 8.26 15.14
C LEU A 130 3.54 8.48 13.67
N LYS A 131 4.70 7.99 13.24
CA LYS A 131 5.18 8.02 11.85
C LYS A 131 5.10 6.65 11.18
N GLY A 132 4.56 5.64 11.86
CA GLY A 132 4.48 4.26 11.37
C GLY A 132 5.78 3.47 11.52
N ALA A 133 6.85 4.04 12.11
CA ALA A 133 8.10 3.34 12.32
C ALA A 133 8.03 2.39 13.54
N THR A 134 8.67 1.22 13.43
CA THR A 134 8.76 0.21 14.50
C THR A 134 10.16 0.12 15.10
N THR A 135 11.04 1.00 14.67
CA THR A 135 12.45 1.05 15.07
C THR A 135 12.79 2.39 15.68
N GLN A 136 13.89 2.42 16.44
CA GLN A 136 14.49 3.64 16.96
C GLN A 136 15.98 3.63 16.71
N THR A 137 16.61 4.81 16.83
CA THR A 137 18.05 4.99 16.73
C THR A 137 18.61 5.56 18.04
N GLY A 138 19.91 5.44 18.24
CA GLY A 138 20.66 6.18 19.24
C GLY A 138 21.25 7.44 18.61
N LEU A 139 21.15 8.57 19.30
CA LEU A 139 21.76 9.83 18.91
C LEU A 139 22.97 10.09 19.80
N ILE A 140 24.14 10.23 19.20
CA ILE A 140 25.34 10.73 19.94
C ILE A 140 25.28 12.25 19.86
N VAL A 141 25.15 12.88 21.00
CA VAL A 141 24.94 14.33 21.14
C VAL A 141 26.02 15.00 21.91
N VAL A 142 26.30 16.24 21.54
CA VAL A 142 27.21 17.15 22.24
C VAL A 142 26.52 18.50 22.50
N PRO A 143 26.96 19.33 23.45
CA PRO A 143 26.49 20.72 23.52
C PRO A 143 26.70 21.46 22.21
N THR A 144 25.76 22.29 21.78
CA THR A 144 25.82 22.98 20.47
C THR A 144 27.08 23.85 20.30
N LYS A 145 27.63 24.34 21.41
CA LYS A 145 28.90 25.14 21.42
C LYS A 145 30.15 24.28 21.32
N ASP A 146 30.05 22.96 21.49
CA ASP A 146 31.15 22.02 21.37
C ASP A 146 31.68 21.99 19.93
N PRO A 147 33.04 21.89 19.71
CA PRO A 147 33.62 21.88 18.36
C PRO A 147 33.33 20.62 17.54
N ALA A 148 33.04 19.45 18.18
CA ALA A 148 32.82 18.20 17.48
C ALA A 148 31.63 18.29 16.52
N LYS A 149 31.78 17.87 15.23
CA LYS A 149 30.75 17.87 14.19
C LYS A 149 30.38 16.46 13.74
N THR A 150 31.27 15.51 13.92
CA THR A 150 31.14 14.11 13.50
C THR A 150 31.54 13.16 14.62
N ALA A 151 31.26 11.85 14.46
CA ALA A 151 31.70 10.85 15.40
C ALA A 151 33.23 10.78 15.54
N GLN A 152 34.00 11.06 14.49
CA GLN A 152 35.46 11.04 14.47
C GLN A 152 36.08 12.10 15.43
N ASP A 153 35.38 13.22 15.60
CA ASP A 153 35.83 14.32 16.45
C ASP A 153 35.74 13.99 17.95
N LEU A 154 35.13 12.84 18.30
CA LEU A 154 34.92 12.42 19.68
C LEU A 154 36.10 11.66 20.29
N GLN A 155 37.26 11.61 19.62
CA GLN A 155 38.44 10.98 20.17
C GLN A 155 38.90 11.73 21.47
N GLY A 156 38.98 10.98 22.59
CA GLY A 156 39.33 11.52 23.89
C GLY A 156 38.20 12.21 24.67
N TYR A 157 36.95 12.16 24.15
CA TYR A 157 35.78 12.66 24.87
C TYR A 157 35.36 11.69 25.98
N ARG A 158 34.78 12.25 27.05
CA ARG A 158 33.97 11.48 28.00
C ARG A 158 32.62 11.18 27.34
N ILE A 159 32.28 9.89 27.20
CA ILE A 159 31.04 9.50 26.50
C ILE A 159 30.14 8.76 27.48
N PHE A 160 28.94 9.30 27.70
CA PHE A 160 27.89 8.68 28.51
C PHE A 160 27.04 7.75 27.66
N PHE A 161 27.21 6.44 27.87
CA PHE A 161 26.42 5.40 27.20
C PHE A 161 25.14 5.10 27.98
N GLY A 162 24.18 4.48 27.33
CA GLY A 162 23.05 3.86 28.01
C GLY A 162 23.42 2.51 28.63
N PRO A 163 22.53 1.92 29.45
CA PRO A 163 22.69 0.59 30.01
C PRO A 163 22.89 -0.46 28.92
N SER A 164 23.56 -1.57 29.26
CA SER A 164 23.96 -2.64 28.32
C SER A 164 22.77 -3.31 27.60
N GLU A 165 21.61 -3.32 28.24
CA GLU A 165 20.33 -3.81 27.68
C GLU A 165 19.64 -2.84 26.73
N CYS A 166 20.20 -1.64 26.52
CA CYS A 166 19.67 -0.64 25.59
C CYS A 166 20.49 -0.60 24.32
N ASP A 167 20.21 -1.46 23.35
CA ASP A 167 20.98 -1.65 22.11
C ASP A 167 21.32 -0.34 21.40
N GLU A 168 20.36 0.57 21.20
CA GLU A 168 20.56 1.84 20.49
C GLU A 168 21.51 2.79 21.23
N LYS A 169 21.54 2.73 22.57
CA LYS A 169 22.36 3.61 23.40
C LYS A 169 23.70 2.97 23.80
N HIS A 170 23.88 1.68 23.59
CA HIS A 170 25.04 0.93 24.02
C HIS A 170 25.78 0.29 22.85
N LEU A 171 25.38 -0.91 22.40
CA LEU A 171 26.10 -1.66 21.37
C LEU A 171 26.12 -0.95 20.02
N ALA A 172 25.00 -0.38 19.57
CA ALA A 172 24.94 0.33 18.30
C ALA A 172 25.76 1.63 18.30
N ALA A 173 25.82 2.32 19.45
CA ALA A 173 26.65 3.51 19.61
C ALA A 173 28.14 3.16 19.61
N MET A 174 28.54 2.08 20.28
CA MET A 174 29.92 1.59 20.24
C MET A 174 30.37 1.17 18.85
N ASP A 175 29.47 0.53 18.06
CA ASP A 175 29.75 0.14 16.66
C ASP A 175 30.08 1.38 15.81
N ILE A 176 29.29 2.46 15.93
CA ILE A 176 29.56 3.71 15.22
C ILE A 176 30.91 4.34 15.63
N LEU A 177 31.19 4.41 16.92
CA LEU A 177 32.44 4.97 17.41
C LEU A 177 33.66 4.17 16.95
N ARG A 178 33.59 2.83 16.99
CA ARG A 178 34.64 1.96 16.44
C ARG A 178 34.86 2.17 14.93
N LYS A 179 33.79 2.31 14.15
CA LYS A 179 33.87 2.62 12.70
C LYS A 179 34.43 4.00 12.43
N ALA A 180 34.26 4.94 13.36
CA ALA A 180 34.86 6.26 13.32
C ALA A 180 36.28 6.29 13.89
N HIS A 181 36.88 5.12 14.24
CA HIS A 181 38.19 4.97 14.86
C HIS A 181 38.34 5.70 16.18
N VAL A 182 37.27 5.89 16.95
CA VAL A 182 37.27 6.47 18.28
C VAL A 182 37.56 5.36 19.29
N THR A 183 38.55 5.58 20.14
CA THR A 183 38.92 4.67 21.22
C THR A 183 37.86 4.67 22.31
N ILE A 184 37.27 3.50 22.58
CA ILE A 184 36.27 3.34 23.62
C ILE A 184 36.97 2.93 24.92
N PRO A 185 36.77 3.64 26.03
CA PRO A 185 37.38 3.29 27.33
C PRO A 185 36.93 1.89 27.80
N GLU A 186 37.82 1.15 28.48
CA GLU A 186 37.46 -0.15 29.07
C GLU A 186 36.33 -0.01 30.10
N LYS A 187 36.37 1.06 30.93
CA LYS A 187 35.31 1.38 31.88
C LYS A 187 34.40 2.46 31.29
N LEU A 188 33.18 2.06 30.96
CA LEU A 188 32.16 2.96 30.37
C LEU A 188 31.51 3.81 31.46
N GLU A 189 31.22 5.07 31.13
CA GLU A 189 30.31 5.92 31.90
C GLU A 189 28.87 5.64 31.46
N ILE A 190 28.04 5.16 32.39
CA ILE A 190 26.64 4.76 32.10
C ILE A 190 25.68 5.80 32.67
N SER A 191 24.69 6.20 31.82
CA SER A 191 23.54 7.00 32.22
C SER A 191 22.28 6.16 32.12
N ALA A 192 21.58 5.96 33.22
CA ALA A 192 20.37 5.14 33.26
C ALA A 192 19.27 5.75 32.41
N ALA A 193 19.00 7.05 32.53
CA ALA A 193 18.01 7.78 31.72
C ALA A 193 18.68 8.65 30.63
N CYS A 194 17.93 8.93 29.56
CA CYS A 194 18.39 9.85 28.51
C CYS A 194 18.54 11.28 29.02
N SER A 195 17.67 11.70 29.94
CA SER A 195 17.76 13.00 30.64
C SER A 195 19.09 13.19 31.37
N ASP A 196 19.52 12.16 32.11
CA ASP A 196 20.76 12.23 32.92
C ASP A 196 21.99 12.47 32.07
N GLY A 197 22.12 11.74 30.95
CA GLY A 197 23.23 11.92 30.01
C GLY A 197 23.21 13.29 29.36
N ALA A 198 22.02 13.73 28.91
CA ALA A 198 21.84 15.02 28.25
C ALA A 198 22.13 16.20 29.20
N CYS A 199 21.63 16.16 30.44
CA CYS A 199 21.86 17.22 31.43
C CYS A 199 23.31 17.28 31.84
N LYS A 200 23.95 16.15 32.18
CA LYS A 200 25.36 16.10 32.60
C LYS A 200 26.28 16.78 31.59
N ILE A 201 26.12 16.54 30.30
CA ILE A 201 27.01 17.16 29.30
C ILE A 201 26.75 18.66 29.11
N LEU A 202 25.58 19.17 29.52
CA LEU A 202 25.29 20.60 29.52
C LEU A 202 25.77 21.33 30.78
N GLU A 203 25.97 20.61 31.89
CA GLU A 203 26.42 21.13 33.17
C GLU A 203 27.95 21.26 33.27
N PHE A 204 28.70 20.59 32.39
CA PHE A 204 30.14 20.64 32.41
C PHE A 204 30.70 22.01 31.98
N ASP A 205 31.81 22.39 32.59
CA ASP A 205 32.57 23.55 32.16
C ASP A 205 33.04 23.42 30.71
N LYS A 206 33.29 24.59 30.08
CA LYS A 206 33.66 24.67 28.65
C LYS A 206 34.92 23.88 28.28
N ASP A 207 35.77 23.57 29.25
CA ASP A 207 37.00 22.83 29.03
C ASP A 207 36.84 21.31 29.09
N VAL A 208 35.66 20.82 29.53
CA VAL A 208 35.35 19.39 29.60
C VAL A 208 34.63 18.95 28.30
N ARG A 209 35.34 18.17 27.49
CA ARG A 209 34.78 17.58 26.28
C ARG A 209 33.98 16.34 26.63
N ALA A 210 32.66 16.42 26.42
CA ALA A 210 31.76 15.32 26.75
C ALA A 210 30.66 15.14 25.70
N ALA A 211 30.24 13.88 25.50
CA ALA A 211 29.12 13.48 24.64
C ALA A 211 28.19 12.53 25.41
N ALA A 212 26.95 12.48 25.02
CA ALA A 212 25.99 11.51 25.56
C ALA A 212 25.27 10.75 24.41
N VAL A 213 24.93 9.50 24.69
CA VAL A 213 24.10 8.69 23.78
C VAL A 213 22.68 8.66 24.33
N ILE A 214 21.74 9.23 23.59
CA ILE A 214 20.31 9.27 23.94
C ILE A 214 19.50 8.55 22.88
N SER A 215 18.33 8.02 23.24
CA SER A 215 17.40 7.44 22.25
C SER A 215 16.77 8.54 21.38
N SER A 216 16.52 8.26 20.11
CA SER A 216 15.97 9.24 19.17
C SER A 216 14.61 9.81 19.60
N TYR A 217 13.76 8.99 20.24
CA TYR A 217 12.50 9.46 20.81
C TYR A 217 12.67 10.43 21.99
N ALA A 218 13.78 10.36 22.71
CA ALA A 218 13.99 11.15 23.92
C ALA A 218 14.27 12.63 23.63
N LYS A 219 14.96 12.95 22.53
CA LYS A 219 15.32 14.34 22.20
C LYS A 219 14.12 15.27 22.11
N PRO A 220 13.06 14.98 21.31
CA PRO A 220 11.88 15.84 21.26
C PRO A 220 11.13 15.93 22.60
N LEU A 221 11.12 14.85 23.38
CA LEU A 221 10.47 14.83 24.69
C LEU A 221 11.21 15.73 25.70
N LEU A 222 12.54 15.64 25.76
CA LEU A 222 13.38 16.49 26.63
C LEU A 222 13.25 17.98 26.28
N GLN A 223 13.05 18.29 24.99
CA GLN A 223 12.78 19.66 24.54
C GLN A 223 11.36 20.11 24.87
N GLY A 224 10.37 19.25 24.69
CA GLY A 224 8.97 19.55 24.96
C GLY A 224 8.69 19.79 26.43
N CYS A 225 9.30 19.03 27.35
CA CYS A 225 9.17 19.22 28.80
C CYS A 225 10.08 20.32 29.37
N GLY A 226 10.93 20.94 28.55
CA GLY A 226 11.81 22.02 28.99
C GLY A 226 13.07 21.56 29.74
N THR A 227 13.33 20.25 29.85
CA THR A 227 14.55 19.70 30.44
C THR A 227 15.80 20.17 29.68
N ILE A 228 15.70 20.28 28.36
CA ILE A 228 16.70 20.96 27.51
C ILE A 228 15.97 21.95 26.58
N LYS A 229 16.66 23.03 26.19
CA LYS A 229 16.12 24.01 25.25
C LYS A 229 16.36 23.54 23.80
N LYS A 230 15.53 23.98 22.90
CA LYS A 230 15.75 23.78 21.45
C LYS A 230 17.08 24.45 21.06
N GLY A 231 18.02 23.66 20.55
CA GLY A 231 19.34 24.16 20.17
C GLY A 231 20.44 23.95 21.20
N ASP A 232 20.19 23.41 22.41
CA ASP A 232 21.21 23.10 23.38
C ASP A 232 22.13 21.94 22.96
N LEU A 233 21.59 20.96 22.27
CA LEU A 233 22.28 19.76 21.82
C LEU A 233 22.36 19.65 20.30
N ARG A 234 23.55 19.32 19.80
CA ARG A 234 23.80 18.95 18.41
C ARG A 234 24.05 17.44 18.31
N VAL A 235 23.43 16.79 17.31
CA VAL A 235 23.70 15.40 16.96
C VAL A 235 24.96 15.35 16.10
N VAL A 236 25.94 14.53 16.50
CA VAL A 236 27.19 14.31 15.78
C VAL A 236 27.26 12.94 15.11
N ALA A 237 26.42 12.01 15.57
CA ALA A 237 26.21 10.72 14.89
C ALA A 237 24.86 10.11 15.26
N GLU A 238 24.35 9.25 14.40
CA GLU A 238 23.11 8.50 14.59
C GLU A 238 23.37 7.01 14.31
N THR A 239 22.91 6.12 15.20
CA THR A 239 23.10 4.68 15.06
C THR A 239 22.20 4.08 13.99
N LYS A 240 22.50 2.85 13.58
CA LYS A 240 21.56 2.09 12.77
C LYS A 240 20.26 1.89 13.55
N PRO A 241 19.09 1.84 12.84
CA PRO A 241 17.81 1.55 13.47
C PRO A 241 17.81 0.18 14.14
N VAL A 242 17.26 0.11 15.35
CA VAL A 242 17.02 -1.13 16.10
C VAL A 242 15.52 -1.25 16.41
N PRO A 243 14.94 -2.46 16.50
CA PRO A 243 13.55 -2.63 16.88
C PRO A 243 13.23 -2.00 18.23
N PHE A 244 12.06 -1.35 18.32
CA PHE A 244 11.68 -0.64 19.54
C PHE A 244 10.70 -1.43 20.40
N ILE A 245 9.40 -1.14 20.33
CA ILE A 245 8.40 -1.82 21.17
C ILE A 245 7.92 -3.08 20.45
N THR A 246 8.12 -4.22 21.10
CA THR A 246 7.77 -5.53 20.57
C THR A 246 6.88 -6.28 21.56
N ALA A 247 5.85 -6.94 21.03
CA ALA A 247 4.96 -7.82 21.77
C ALA A 247 5.47 -9.27 21.72
N TYR A 248 5.50 -9.92 22.88
CA TYR A 248 5.94 -11.30 23.04
C TYR A 248 4.89 -12.11 23.79
N VAL A 249 4.72 -13.34 23.42
CA VAL A 249 3.85 -14.31 24.07
C VAL A 249 4.63 -15.47 24.67
N GLY A 250 4.10 -16.08 25.72
CA GLY A 250 4.67 -17.27 26.34
C GLY A 250 3.76 -17.86 27.42
N GLY A 251 4.36 -18.65 28.33
CA GLY A 251 3.61 -19.43 29.30
C GLY A 251 2.92 -20.64 28.62
N ASN A 252 1.74 -21.01 29.14
CA ASN A 252 0.98 -22.17 28.70
C ASN A 252 0.09 -21.93 27.47
N LEU A 253 0.28 -20.83 26.73
CA LEU A 253 -0.48 -20.52 25.52
C LEU A 253 -0.24 -21.56 24.42
N ASN A 254 -1.30 -22.14 23.89
CA ASN A 254 -1.26 -23.01 22.72
C ASN A 254 -1.14 -22.21 21.41
N THR A 255 -0.98 -22.88 20.27
CA THR A 255 -0.81 -22.25 18.97
C THR A 255 -2.00 -21.40 18.54
N THR A 256 -3.23 -21.86 18.85
CA THR A 256 -4.47 -21.14 18.51
C THR A 256 -4.57 -19.83 19.32
N GLU A 257 -4.37 -19.91 20.65
CA GLU A 257 -4.41 -18.74 21.52
C GLU A 257 -3.34 -17.69 21.13
N ARG A 258 -2.12 -18.14 20.76
CA ARG A 258 -1.06 -17.24 20.25
C ARG A 258 -1.49 -16.51 18.97
N LYS A 259 -2.18 -17.22 18.06
CA LYS A 259 -2.71 -16.64 16.84
C LYS A 259 -3.84 -15.64 17.13
N GLU A 260 -4.75 -15.98 18.05
CA GLU A 260 -5.83 -15.09 18.49
C GLU A 260 -5.29 -13.80 19.12
N ILE A 261 -4.29 -13.89 20.01
CA ILE A 261 -3.63 -12.72 20.60
C ILE A 261 -2.95 -11.88 19.52
N SER A 262 -2.23 -12.52 18.58
CA SER A 262 -1.59 -11.82 17.46
C SER A 262 -2.62 -11.08 16.61
N THR A 263 -3.74 -11.74 16.26
CA THR A 263 -4.84 -11.15 15.50
C THR A 263 -5.47 -9.98 16.26
N ALA A 264 -5.73 -10.14 17.57
CA ALA A 264 -6.26 -9.06 18.39
C ALA A 264 -5.33 -7.84 18.44
N LEU A 265 -4.01 -8.04 18.52
CA LEU A 265 -3.04 -6.95 18.44
C LEU A 265 -3.05 -6.26 17.06
N MET A 266 -3.13 -7.04 15.98
CA MET A 266 -3.24 -6.46 14.62
C MET A 266 -4.53 -5.63 14.47
N ASN A 267 -5.62 -6.02 15.14
CA ASN A 267 -6.90 -5.30 15.12
C ASN A 267 -6.88 -3.97 15.89
N VAL A 268 -5.82 -3.64 16.64
CA VAL A 268 -5.68 -2.33 17.32
C VAL A 268 -5.79 -1.18 16.33
N VAL A 269 -5.27 -1.34 15.12
CA VAL A 269 -5.37 -0.33 14.05
C VAL A 269 -6.81 0.02 13.67
N THR A 270 -7.78 -0.87 13.94
CA THR A 270 -9.21 -0.63 13.70
C THR A 270 -9.84 0.35 14.70
N GLN A 271 -9.10 0.77 15.73
CA GLN A 271 -9.56 1.64 16.80
C GLN A 271 -8.70 2.92 16.82
N PRO A 272 -9.08 3.97 16.09
CA PRO A 272 -8.29 5.19 15.98
C PRO A 272 -8.00 5.83 17.34
N GLU A 273 -8.96 5.85 18.27
CA GLU A 273 -8.76 6.38 19.62
C GLU A 273 -7.76 5.56 20.43
N LEU A 274 -7.75 4.23 20.24
CA LEU A 274 -6.76 3.36 20.88
C LEU A 274 -5.37 3.55 20.26
N CYS A 275 -5.27 3.68 18.94
CA CYS A 275 -4.02 4.03 18.28
C CYS A 275 -3.48 5.36 18.78
N GLN A 276 -4.34 6.38 18.90
CA GLN A 276 -3.97 7.68 19.45
C GLN A 276 -3.51 7.56 20.90
N SER A 277 -4.21 6.78 21.73
CA SER A 277 -3.83 6.58 23.14
C SER A 277 -2.53 5.80 23.30
N LEU A 278 -2.13 5.01 22.30
CA LEU A 278 -0.84 4.30 22.24
C LEU A 278 0.26 5.11 21.51
N GLU A 279 -0.02 6.34 21.11
CA GLU A 279 0.89 7.17 20.28
C GLU A 279 1.42 6.40 19.06
N SER A 280 0.51 5.73 18.37
CA SER A 280 0.83 4.86 17.25
C SER A 280 -0.03 5.20 16.05
N LEU A 281 0.59 5.25 14.88
CA LEU A 281 -0.13 5.45 13.62
C LEU A 281 -0.83 4.17 13.15
N LEU A 282 -0.16 3.03 13.28
CA LEU A 282 -0.59 1.75 12.69
C LEU A 282 -0.95 0.69 13.75
N GLY A 283 -0.96 1.05 15.05
CA GLY A 283 -1.08 0.05 16.11
C GLY A 283 0.08 -0.95 16.06
N PHE A 284 -0.23 -2.23 16.27
CA PHE A 284 0.73 -3.31 16.15
C PHE A 284 0.81 -3.80 14.71
N VAL A 285 2.02 -4.06 14.23
CA VAL A 285 2.31 -4.59 12.89
C VAL A 285 3.02 -5.94 12.99
N PRO A 286 2.91 -6.82 11.96
CA PRO A 286 3.61 -8.10 11.94
C PRO A 286 5.13 -7.95 12.09
N LEU A 287 5.77 -9.00 12.60
CA LEU A 287 7.24 -9.07 12.59
C LEU A 287 7.72 -9.25 11.15
N GLU A 288 8.67 -8.41 10.74
CA GLU A 288 9.48 -8.74 9.59
C GLU A 288 10.28 -10.02 9.92
N ASN A 289 10.24 -11.03 9.07
CA ASN A 289 11.01 -12.27 9.27
C ASN A 289 12.50 -11.93 9.26
N SER A 290 13.08 -11.75 10.45
CA SER A 290 14.50 -11.47 10.66
C SER A 290 15.40 -12.71 10.53
N ALA A 291 14.97 -13.71 9.77
CA ALA A 291 15.76 -14.93 9.59
C ALA A 291 16.88 -14.82 8.52
N ASP A 292 17.00 -13.67 7.80
CA ASP A 292 17.99 -13.53 6.73
C ASP A 292 18.82 -12.22 6.73
N ALA A 293 18.92 -11.53 7.85
CA ALA A 293 19.80 -10.36 7.95
C ALA A 293 21.30 -10.69 8.16
N SER A 294 21.73 -11.95 8.05
CA SER A 294 23.11 -12.38 8.29
C SER A 294 23.79 -13.14 7.15
N LYS A 295 23.18 -13.14 5.94
CA LYS A 295 23.92 -13.57 4.74
C LYS A 295 24.10 -12.38 3.80
N PRO A 296 25.35 -11.97 3.46
CA PRO A 296 25.56 -11.10 2.33
C PRO A 296 24.99 -11.84 1.12
N ALA A 297 24.09 -11.20 0.39
CA ALA A 297 23.59 -11.70 -0.88
C ALA A 297 24.81 -11.99 -1.77
N THR A 298 25.19 -13.25 -1.88
CA THR A 298 26.08 -13.72 -2.94
C THR A 298 25.40 -13.35 -4.24
N ALA A 299 26.12 -12.62 -5.07
CA ALA A 299 25.72 -12.16 -6.38
C ALA A 299 25.13 -13.34 -7.18
N ALA A 300 23.82 -13.55 -7.07
CA ALA A 300 23.05 -14.30 -8.03
C ALA A 300 23.09 -13.47 -9.32
N GLY A 301 23.55 -14.09 -10.39
CA GLY A 301 23.87 -13.45 -11.64
C GLY A 301 22.82 -12.46 -12.09
N LYS A 302 23.25 -11.28 -12.50
CA LYS A 302 22.45 -10.23 -13.12
C LYS A 302 21.66 -10.81 -14.31
N LYS A 303 20.47 -11.35 -14.04
CA LYS A 303 19.44 -11.48 -15.05
C LYS A 303 18.97 -10.05 -15.30
N LYS A 304 19.35 -9.52 -16.45
CA LYS A 304 18.88 -8.24 -16.96
C LYS A 304 17.35 -8.25 -16.88
N ILE A 305 16.78 -7.47 -15.96
CA ILE A 305 15.34 -7.24 -15.91
C ILE A 305 15.02 -6.50 -17.18
N ALA A 306 14.14 -7.03 -18.01
CA ALA A 306 13.73 -6.43 -19.27
C ALA A 306 13.17 -5.03 -18.99
N GLU A 307 13.82 -4.00 -19.51
CA GLU A 307 13.27 -2.64 -19.53
C GLU A 307 12.06 -2.62 -20.49
N PRO A 308 11.06 -1.73 -20.26
CA PRO A 308 9.96 -1.51 -21.20
C PRO A 308 10.54 -1.11 -22.55
N GLY A 309 10.51 -2.01 -23.53
CA GLY A 309 11.11 -1.83 -24.86
C GLY A 309 11.77 -3.07 -25.45
N ASP A 310 12.10 -4.10 -24.66
CA ASP A 310 12.56 -5.39 -25.16
C ASP A 310 11.37 -6.26 -25.57
N LYS A 311 11.49 -6.81 -26.77
CA LYS A 311 10.54 -7.66 -27.54
C LYS A 311 9.26 -8.07 -26.80
N GLN A 312 8.12 -7.64 -27.32
CA GLN A 312 6.75 -7.91 -26.86
C GLN A 312 6.60 -9.33 -26.32
N SER A 313 6.54 -9.47 -24.99
CA SER A 313 6.23 -10.74 -24.34
C SER A 313 4.71 -10.89 -24.25
N THR A 314 4.16 -11.95 -24.83
CA THR A 314 2.74 -12.33 -24.66
C THR A 314 2.46 -12.97 -23.32
N SER A 315 3.47 -13.15 -22.47
CA SER A 315 3.39 -13.96 -21.26
C SER A 315 3.03 -13.17 -19.99
N VAL A 316 2.97 -11.84 -20.07
CA VAL A 316 2.67 -10.97 -18.92
C VAL A 316 1.85 -9.77 -19.34
N TRP A 317 0.82 -9.45 -18.58
CA TRP A 317 0.09 -8.18 -18.56
C TRP A 317 0.43 -7.45 -17.26
N PRO A 318 1.53 -6.69 -17.20
CA PRO A 318 2.12 -6.28 -15.93
C PRO A 318 1.34 -5.18 -15.20
N GLY A 319 0.40 -4.49 -15.87
CA GLY A 319 -0.34 -3.38 -15.27
C GLY A 319 -1.21 -2.66 -16.28
N TRP A 320 -1.51 -1.39 -16.01
CA TRP A 320 -2.37 -0.54 -16.81
C TRP A 320 -2.01 -0.56 -18.29
N LEU A 321 -2.99 -0.90 -19.16
CA LEU A 321 -2.85 -0.99 -20.62
C LEU A 321 -1.73 -1.95 -21.10
N GLY A 322 -1.33 -2.93 -20.29
CA GLY A 322 -0.42 -4.00 -20.68
C GLY A 322 1.06 -3.61 -20.74
N PRO A 323 1.89 -4.40 -21.44
CA PRO A 323 3.35 -4.31 -21.35
C PRO A 323 3.94 -2.96 -21.75
N GLN A 324 3.30 -2.25 -22.67
CA GLN A 324 3.76 -0.95 -23.20
C GLN A 324 2.87 0.22 -22.75
N ARG A 325 1.91 -0.01 -21.86
CA ARG A 325 0.92 0.97 -21.39
C ARG A 325 0.15 1.68 -22.52
N ASN A 326 -0.12 0.99 -23.62
CA ASN A 326 -0.80 1.54 -24.79
C ASN A 326 -1.86 0.58 -25.40
N GLY A 327 -2.24 -0.48 -24.68
CA GLY A 327 -3.23 -1.45 -25.13
C GLY A 327 -2.75 -2.39 -26.23
N SER A 328 -1.46 -2.35 -26.63
CA SER A 328 -1.00 -3.19 -27.74
C SER A 328 -0.45 -4.54 -27.27
N VAL A 329 -0.76 -5.57 -28.07
CA VAL A 329 -0.27 -6.95 -27.92
C VAL A 329 0.35 -7.43 -29.24
N PRO A 330 1.22 -8.45 -29.24
CA PRO A 330 1.79 -8.98 -30.46
C PRO A 330 0.76 -9.56 -31.43
N GLN A 331 -0.28 -10.20 -30.89
CA GLN A 331 -1.29 -10.89 -31.70
C GLN A 331 -2.60 -11.05 -30.94
N LEU A 332 -3.70 -10.75 -31.63
CA LEU A 332 -5.07 -11.10 -31.25
C LEU A 332 -5.53 -12.34 -32.04
N PRO A 333 -6.56 -13.10 -31.58
CA PRO A 333 -7.12 -14.22 -32.32
C PRO A 333 -7.63 -13.78 -33.69
N ALA A 334 -7.64 -14.70 -34.64
CA ALA A 334 -8.18 -14.41 -36.01
C ALA A 334 -9.67 -14.12 -36.00
N SER A 335 -10.39 -14.82 -35.10
CA SER A 335 -11.81 -14.62 -34.79
C SER A 335 -12.03 -15.02 -33.33
N LEU A 336 -13.06 -14.47 -32.71
CA LEU A 336 -13.53 -14.91 -31.40
C LEU A 336 -14.28 -16.23 -31.53
N PRO A 337 -14.28 -17.10 -30.52
CA PRO A 337 -15.12 -18.32 -30.54
C PRO A 337 -16.60 -17.97 -30.54
N ALA A 338 -17.44 -18.90 -31.04
CA ALA A 338 -18.88 -18.68 -31.11
C ALA A 338 -19.57 -18.62 -29.74
N THR A 339 -18.97 -19.27 -28.74
CA THR A 339 -19.44 -19.31 -27.34
C THR A 339 -18.29 -19.07 -26.39
N ALA A 340 -18.58 -18.43 -25.28
CA ALA A 340 -17.56 -18.16 -24.25
C ALA A 340 -17.00 -19.47 -23.65
N ASN A 341 -15.71 -19.70 -23.82
CA ASN A 341 -15.00 -20.79 -23.18
C ASN A 341 -14.45 -20.30 -21.83
N ARG A 342 -15.30 -20.25 -20.80
CA ARG A 342 -14.91 -19.88 -19.45
C ARG A 342 -14.05 -20.99 -18.85
N ILE A 343 -12.82 -20.67 -18.45
CA ILE A 343 -11.89 -21.61 -17.79
C ILE A 343 -12.22 -21.72 -16.31
N TRP A 344 -12.47 -20.57 -15.68
CA TRP A 344 -12.88 -20.44 -14.29
C TRP A 344 -13.57 -19.07 -14.07
N ASP A 345 -14.29 -18.97 -12.96
CA ASP A 345 -14.84 -17.74 -12.40
C ASP A 345 -14.50 -17.62 -10.91
N TYR A 346 -14.53 -16.39 -10.41
CA TYR A 346 -14.28 -16.05 -9.01
C TYR A 346 -15.30 -15.02 -8.56
N THR A 347 -16.10 -15.35 -7.53
CA THR A 347 -17.13 -14.46 -7.00
C THR A 347 -16.52 -13.27 -6.27
N LEU A 348 -16.99 -12.06 -6.57
CA LEU A 348 -16.59 -10.80 -5.97
C LEU A 348 -17.61 -10.37 -4.90
N ALA A 349 -17.13 -9.67 -3.87
CA ALA A 349 -18.00 -9.07 -2.85
C ALA A 349 -18.63 -7.76 -3.33
N PHE A 350 -17.87 -6.98 -4.12
CA PHE A 350 -18.29 -5.68 -4.65
C PHE A 350 -17.84 -5.52 -6.10
N SER A 351 -18.60 -4.72 -6.85
CA SER A 351 -18.15 -4.21 -8.14
C SER A 351 -16.88 -3.35 -7.97
N GLY A 352 -16.11 -3.15 -9.01
CA GLY A 352 -14.89 -2.35 -8.91
C GLY A 352 -14.37 -1.83 -10.24
N LEU A 353 -13.71 -0.66 -10.15
CA LEU A 353 -13.18 0.06 -11.31
C LEU A 353 -11.71 -0.30 -11.61
N GLY A 354 -11.00 -0.91 -10.64
CA GLY A 354 -9.58 -1.25 -10.76
C GLY A 354 -9.32 -2.31 -11.82
N GLY A 355 -8.27 -2.10 -12.62
CA GLY A 355 -7.85 -3.05 -13.63
C GLY A 355 -7.13 -4.27 -13.04
N ILE A 356 -6.77 -5.19 -13.93
CA ILE A 356 -6.16 -6.48 -13.61
C ILE A 356 -4.71 -6.51 -14.12
N ALA A 357 -3.79 -7.02 -13.29
CA ALA A 357 -2.46 -7.43 -13.72
C ALA A 357 -2.35 -8.95 -13.72
N ALA A 358 -1.68 -9.52 -14.71
CA ALA A 358 -1.60 -10.98 -14.84
C ALA A 358 -0.27 -11.46 -15.42
N THR A 359 0.11 -12.67 -15.03
CA THR A 359 1.18 -13.48 -15.62
C THR A 359 0.59 -14.79 -16.15
N GLU A 360 1.39 -15.67 -16.71
CA GLU A 360 0.94 -17.00 -17.09
C GLU A 360 0.43 -17.84 -15.90
N THR A 361 0.81 -17.50 -14.67
CA THR A 361 0.51 -18.30 -13.47
C THR A 361 -0.31 -17.56 -12.42
N LYS A 362 -0.41 -16.23 -12.50
CA LYS A 362 -1.03 -15.38 -11.47
C LYS A 362 -1.92 -14.30 -12.06
N VAL A 363 -3.01 -13.99 -11.36
CA VAL A 363 -3.94 -12.90 -11.67
C VAL A 363 -4.12 -12.05 -10.43
N ILE A 364 -3.88 -10.73 -10.51
CA ILE A 364 -3.88 -9.82 -9.36
C ILE A 364 -4.83 -8.67 -9.61
N PHE A 365 -5.70 -8.40 -8.64
CA PHE A 365 -6.68 -7.32 -8.71
C PHE A 365 -7.04 -6.79 -7.32
N GLY A 366 -7.58 -5.57 -7.27
CA GLY A 366 -8.13 -4.98 -6.05
C GLY A 366 -9.56 -5.44 -5.80
N ASP A 367 -9.94 -5.64 -4.55
CA ASP A 367 -11.27 -6.01 -4.09
C ASP A 367 -11.59 -5.28 -2.78
N ARG A 368 -12.76 -5.51 -2.19
CA ARG A 368 -13.19 -4.86 -0.95
C ARG A 368 -13.70 -5.89 0.03
N GLY A 369 -13.45 -5.69 1.33
CA GLY A 369 -14.01 -6.52 2.39
C GLY A 369 -15.52 -6.34 2.55
N LEU A 370 -16.22 -7.37 3.02
CA LEU A 370 -17.68 -7.36 3.20
C LEU A 370 -18.17 -6.27 4.17
N ASP A 371 -17.30 -5.79 5.05
CA ASP A 371 -17.55 -4.70 6.00
C ASP A 371 -17.50 -3.31 5.33
N ASN A 372 -17.08 -3.24 4.06
CA ASN A 372 -16.81 -2.00 3.31
C ASN A 372 -15.83 -1.06 4.01
N GLN A 373 -14.94 -1.59 4.86
CA GLN A 373 -13.92 -0.82 5.58
C GLN A 373 -12.49 -1.27 5.25
N THR A 374 -12.37 -2.39 4.53
CA THR A 374 -11.09 -3.07 4.30
C THR A 374 -10.80 -3.19 2.81
N ASP A 375 -9.65 -2.70 2.35
CA ASP A 375 -9.16 -3.00 1.00
C ASP A 375 -8.53 -4.39 0.96
N LEU A 376 -8.80 -5.11 -0.11
CA LEU A 376 -8.22 -6.42 -0.40
C LEU A 376 -7.50 -6.37 -1.74
N PHE A 377 -6.29 -6.92 -1.79
CA PHE A 377 -5.68 -7.30 -3.07
C PHE A 377 -5.54 -8.80 -3.10
N ARG A 378 -6.11 -9.40 -4.13
CA ARG A 378 -6.13 -10.85 -4.29
C ARG A 378 -5.21 -11.28 -5.40
N CYS A 379 -4.47 -12.35 -5.18
CA CYS A 379 -3.75 -13.08 -6.21
C CYS A 379 -4.39 -14.44 -6.39
N LEU A 380 -4.88 -14.69 -7.60
CA LEU A 380 -5.42 -15.98 -7.98
C LEU A 380 -4.43 -16.75 -8.87
N SER A 381 -4.54 -18.07 -8.85
CA SER A 381 -3.93 -18.94 -9.84
C SER A 381 -4.57 -18.68 -11.21
N ALA A 382 -3.77 -18.37 -12.23
CA ALA A 382 -4.24 -18.18 -13.59
C ALA A 382 -4.84 -19.46 -14.23
N ASN A 383 -4.55 -20.64 -13.64
CA ASN A 383 -4.99 -21.91 -14.19
C ASN A 383 -6.39 -22.32 -13.70
N ASP A 384 -6.73 -22.06 -12.46
CA ASP A 384 -7.95 -22.57 -11.81
C ASP A 384 -8.68 -21.55 -10.93
N GLY A 385 -8.29 -20.27 -10.94
CA GLY A 385 -8.94 -19.21 -10.18
C GLY A 385 -8.80 -19.29 -8.66
N LYS A 386 -8.04 -20.25 -8.12
CA LYS A 386 -7.89 -20.40 -6.67
C LYS A 386 -7.02 -19.32 -6.09
N VAL A 387 -7.43 -18.81 -4.90
CA VAL A 387 -6.67 -17.81 -4.16
C VAL A 387 -5.31 -18.38 -3.74
N GLN A 388 -4.24 -17.69 -4.10
CA GLN A 388 -2.88 -18.01 -3.69
C GLN A 388 -2.44 -17.18 -2.49
N TRP A 389 -2.76 -15.90 -2.49
CA TRP A 389 -2.57 -15.00 -1.36
C TRP A 389 -3.56 -13.83 -1.40
N VAL A 390 -3.74 -13.20 -0.25
CA VAL A 390 -4.54 -11.99 -0.07
C VAL A 390 -3.73 -11.01 0.75
N LEU A 391 -3.64 -9.77 0.30
CA LEU A 391 -3.24 -8.63 1.11
C LEU A 391 -4.52 -7.94 1.58
N GLU A 392 -4.68 -7.77 2.88
CA GLU A 392 -5.82 -7.12 3.51
C GLU A 392 -5.34 -6.02 4.44
N TYR A 393 -5.99 -4.86 4.40
CA TYR A 393 -5.71 -3.75 5.30
C TYR A 393 -6.91 -2.82 5.41
N LEU A 394 -7.01 -2.11 6.54
CA LEU A 394 -8.04 -1.10 6.74
C LEU A 394 -7.84 0.09 5.80
N ALA A 395 -8.94 0.49 5.20
CA ALA A 395 -9.04 1.63 4.29
C ALA A 395 -10.45 2.24 4.42
N PRO A 396 -10.79 2.80 5.61
CA PRO A 396 -12.11 3.37 5.84
C PRO A 396 -12.33 4.61 4.98
N GLY A 397 -13.55 4.83 4.54
CA GLY A 397 -13.95 5.96 3.74
C GLY A 397 -15.06 5.63 2.76
N GLU A 398 -15.58 6.65 2.11
CA GLU A 398 -16.60 6.55 1.06
C GLU A 398 -16.14 7.32 -0.16
N LEU A 399 -16.39 6.79 -1.34
CA LEU A 399 -16.09 7.39 -2.62
C LEU A 399 -17.27 7.19 -3.57
N ASP A 400 -17.43 8.10 -4.52
CA ASP A 400 -18.38 7.91 -5.62
C ASP A 400 -18.01 6.67 -6.44
N TYR A 401 -18.99 5.96 -6.95
CA TYR A 401 -18.84 4.70 -7.71
C TYR A 401 -18.22 3.55 -6.91
N GLY A 402 -18.43 3.53 -5.57
CA GLY A 402 -17.92 2.49 -4.67
C GLY A 402 -16.50 2.76 -4.17
N THR A 403 -16.03 1.95 -3.24
CA THR A 403 -14.79 2.18 -2.47
C THR A 403 -13.68 1.18 -2.77
N THR A 404 -13.84 0.28 -3.74
CA THR A 404 -12.80 -0.67 -4.15
C THR A 404 -11.55 0.05 -4.69
N PRO A 405 -10.33 -0.53 -4.53
CA PRO A 405 -9.13 -0.01 -5.17
C PRO A 405 -9.31 0.21 -6.68
N ARG A 406 -8.86 1.36 -7.20
CA ARG A 406 -9.10 1.79 -8.59
C ARG A 406 -7.88 1.70 -9.48
N ALA A 407 -6.70 1.87 -8.89
CA ALA A 407 -5.44 1.71 -9.60
C ALA A 407 -5.21 0.24 -10.00
N THR A 408 -4.75 0.02 -11.22
CA THR A 408 -4.33 -1.32 -11.65
C THR A 408 -3.05 -1.72 -10.92
N PRO A 409 -2.97 -2.93 -10.33
CA PRO A 409 -1.72 -3.47 -9.78
C PRO A 409 -0.59 -3.42 -10.81
N LEU A 410 0.66 -3.22 -10.34
CA LEU A 410 1.83 -3.20 -11.22
C LEU A 410 2.83 -4.28 -10.83
N ILE A 411 3.04 -5.24 -11.73
CA ILE A 411 4.05 -6.31 -11.59
C ILE A 411 5.39 -5.81 -12.13
N TYR A 412 6.44 -5.93 -11.34
CA TYR A 412 7.80 -5.56 -11.71
C TYR A 412 8.83 -6.59 -11.20
N GLY A 413 9.21 -7.51 -12.05
CA GLY A 413 10.04 -8.67 -11.66
C GLY A 413 9.33 -9.54 -10.62
N GLU A 414 9.95 -9.70 -9.46
CA GLU A 414 9.40 -10.47 -8.34
C GLU A 414 8.54 -9.60 -7.38
N LEU A 415 8.33 -8.33 -7.69
CA LEU A 415 7.56 -7.39 -6.89
C LEU A 415 6.23 -7.05 -7.53
N VAL A 416 5.25 -6.70 -6.71
CA VAL A 416 3.98 -6.12 -7.12
C VAL A 416 3.70 -4.86 -6.31
N PHE A 417 3.32 -3.79 -7.00
CA PHE A 417 2.87 -2.55 -6.37
C PHE A 417 1.35 -2.50 -6.40
N LEU A 418 0.76 -2.34 -5.23
CA LEU A 418 -0.68 -2.36 -4.97
C LEU A 418 -1.08 -1.02 -4.37
N LEU A 419 -1.87 -0.24 -5.08
CA LEU A 419 -2.27 1.11 -4.67
C LEU A 419 -3.77 1.15 -4.42
N GLY A 420 -4.15 1.36 -3.16
CA GLY A 420 -5.52 1.50 -2.71
C GLY A 420 -6.11 2.88 -3.02
N ALA A 421 -7.44 2.97 -2.98
CA ALA A 421 -8.16 4.19 -3.33
C ALA A 421 -7.91 5.37 -2.35
N PHE A 422 -7.48 5.08 -1.13
CA PHE A 422 -7.18 6.06 -0.08
C PHE A 422 -5.68 6.33 0.11
N GLY A 423 -4.88 6.05 -0.94
CA GLY A 423 -3.46 6.37 -0.97
C GLY A 423 -2.54 5.33 -0.33
N ASP A 424 -3.05 4.18 0.11
CA ASP A 424 -2.24 3.09 0.66
C ASP A 424 -1.48 2.37 -0.45
N LEU A 425 -0.17 2.49 -0.45
CA LEU A 425 0.72 1.85 -1.42
C LEU A 425 1.53 0.75 -0.74
N HIS A 426 1.37 -0.47 -1.24
CA HIS A 426 2.11 -1.64 -0.80
C HIS A 426 3.00 -2.17 -1.90
N CYS A 427 4.23 -2.51 -1.57
CA CYS A 427 5.09 -3.36 -2.37
C CYS A 427 5.10 -4.73 -1.74
N VAL A 428 4.72 -5.75 -2.50
CA VAL A 428 4.68 -7.13 -2.02
C VAL A 428 5.48 -8.06 -2.95
N GLU A 429 5.92 -9.20 -2.43
CA GLU A 429 6.48 -10.27 -3.24
C GLU A 429 5.39 -10.90 -4.12
N LEU A 430 5.64 -11.00 -5.41
CA LEU A 430 4.71 -11.63 -6.37
C LEU A 430 4.35 -13.08 -6.00
N ALA A 431 5.32 -13.82 -5.44
CA ALA A 431 5.14 -15.22 -5.11
C ALA A 431 4.21 -15.44 -3.93
N THR A 432 4.34 -14.63 -2.87
CA THR A 432 3.78 -14.90 -1.54
C THR A 432 2.76 -13.86 -1.05
N GLY A 433 2.77 -12.65 -1.62
CA GLY A 433 2.01 -11.51 -1.11
C GLY A 433 2.62 -10.88 0.15
N ASN A 434 3.79 -11.33 0.61
CA ASN A 434 4.47 -10.74 1.75
C ASN A 434 4.85 -9.28 1.47
N ILE A 435 4.58 -8.41 2.44
CA ILE A 435 4.89 -6.99 2.31
C ILE A 435 6.41 -6.78 2.38
N VAL A 436 6.99 -6.19 1.34
CA VAL A 436 8.39 -5.75 1.30
C VAL A 436 8.51 -4.36 1.94
N TRP A 437 7.61 -3.46 1.57
CA TRP A 437 7.43 -2.16 2.20
C TRP A 437 6.02 -1.62 1.92
N LYS A 438 5.58 -0.66 2.74
CA LYS A 438 4.30 0.02 2.56
C LYS A 438 4.41 1.50 2.94
N LYS A 439 3.50 2.32 2.41
CA LYS A 439 3.32 3.74 2.68
C LYS A 439 1.87 4.12 2.52
N ASN A 440 1.41 5.13 3.22
CA ASN A 440 0.23 5.86 2.81
C ASN A 440 0.68 7.19 2.17
N LEU A 441 0.39 7.38 0.90
CA LEU A 441 0.85 8.53 0.11
C LEU A 441 0.24 9.84 0.62
N TYR A 442 -1.01 9.80 1.08
CA TYR A 442 -1.72 10.99 1.55
C TYR A 442 -1.10 11.51 2.86
N LEU A 443 -0.85 10.60 3.80
CA LEU A 443 -0.24 10.93 5.08
C LEU A 443 1.22 11.37 4.92
N GLU A 444 2.00 10.67 4.09
CA GLU A 444 3.44 10.95 3.94
C GLU A 444 3.71 12.28 3.24
N TYR A 445 2.88 12.63 2.25
CA TYR A 445 3.09 13.84 1.44
C TYR A 445 2.17 14.99 1.79
N GLY A 446 1.26 14.82 2.76
CA GLY A 446 0.40 15.88 3.27
C GLY A 446 -0.74 16.22 2.31
N VAL A 447 -1.40 15.22 1.73
CA VAL A 447 -2.65 15.42 0.98
C VAL A 447 -3.74 15.81 1.97
N VAL A 448 -4.37 16.94 1.76
CA VAL A 448 -5.35 17.52 2.69
C VAL A 448 -6.73 16.92 2.50
N GLU A 449 -7.14 16.75 1.24
CA GLU A 449 -8.45 16.25 0.87
C GLU A 449 -8.30 15.01 -0.01
N THR A 450 -9.06 13.96 0.30
CA THR A 450 -9.15 12.78 -0.57
C THR A 450 -9.83 13.20 -1.87
N PRO A 451 -9.24 12.91 -3.05
CA PRO A 451 -9.90 13.16 -4.32
C PRO A 451 -11.28 12.49 -4.38
N THR A 452 -12.25 13.11 -5.04
CA THR A 452 -13.65 12.63 -5.14
C THR A 452 -13.74 11.13 -5.50
N TRP A 453 -12.88 10.68 -6.41
CA TRP A 453 -12.80 9.27 -6.80
C TRP A 453 -11.57 8.55 -6.25
N GLY A 454 -10.90 9.10 -5.21
CA GLY A 454 -9.71 8.53 -4.63
C GLY A 454 -8.51 8.45 -5.59
N THR A 455 -7.56 7.58 -5.30
CA THR A 455 -6.37 7.37 -6.13
C THR A 455 -6.69 6.45 -7.30
N CYS A 456 -6.80 7.00 -8.53
CA CYS A 456 -7.13 6.24 -9.76
C CYS A 456 -5.90 5.96 -10.65
N SER A 457 -4.96 6.89 -10.72
CA SER A 457 -3.77 6.74 -11.58
C SER A 457 -2.94 5.53 -11.17
N SER A 458 -2.73 4.62 -12.13
CA SER A 458 -1.98 3.39 -11.87
C SER A 458 -0.47 3.67 -11.81
N PRO A 459 0.27 3.05 -10.87
CA PRO A 459 1.71 3.21 -10.73
C PRO A 459 2.47 2.95 -12.04
N LEU A 460 3.59 3.64 -12.22
CA LEU A 460 4.42 3.54 -13.42
C LEU A 460 5.88 3.25 -13.02
N ILE A 461 6.54 2.31 -13.70
CA ILE A 461 7.99 2.10 -13.57
C ILE A 461 8.71 2.68 -14.79
N VAL A 462 9.75 3.47 -14.54
CA VAL A 462 10.68 3.97 -15.55
C VAL A 462 12.09 4.13 -14.98
N GLU A 463 13.10 3.67 -15.66
CA GLU A 463 14.53 3.74 -15.23
C GLU A 463 14.71 3.36 -13.74
N ASN A 464 14.13 2.24 -13.32
CA ASN A 464 14.13 1.75 -11.92
C ASN A 464 13.61 2.78 -10.90
N ARG A 465 12.60 3.56 -11.27
CA ARG A 465 11.84 4.48 -10.42
C ARG A 465 10.36 4.14 -10.47
N LEU A 466 9.74 4.00 -9.31
CA LEU A 466 8.29 3.87 -9.19
C LEU A 466 7.69 5.27 -9.10
N ILE A 467 6.89 5.64 -10.09
CA ILE A 467 6.24 6.94 -10.18
C ILE A 467 4.80 6.81 -9.70
N VAL A 468 4.42 7.69 -8.79
CA VAL A 468 3.06 7.84 -8.24
C VAL A 468 2.71 9.32 -8.12
N ASN A 469 1.43 9.65 -8.16
CA ASN A 469 0.92 11.02 -8.08
C ASN A 469 0.04 11.23 -6.85
N PRO A 470 0.61 11.49 -5.68
CA PRO A 470 -0.17 11.79 -4.48
C PRO A 470 -1.10 13.01 -4.65
N GLY A 471 -0.69 14.01 -5.44
CA GLY A 471 -1.45 15.23 -5.66
C GLY A 471 -1.33 16.25 -4.52
N ALA A 472 -0.34 16.12 -3.66
CA ALA A 472 -0.07 17.11 -2.61
C ALA A 472 0.66 18.34 -3.19
N LYS A 473 0.44 19.51 -2.60
CA LYS A 473 1.03 20.78 -3.05
C LYS A 473 2.54 20.72 -3.27
N GLU A 474 3.28 20.10 -2.34
CA GLU A 474 4.75 19.96 -2.43
C GLU A 474 5.19 18.61 -3.04
N ALA A 475 4.24 17.75 -3.35
CA ALA A 475 4.46 16.40 -3.88
C ALA A 475 3.31 15.97 -4.81
N SER A 476 3.07 16.76 -5.86
CA SER A 476 2.07 16.42 -6.89
C SER A 476 2.44 15.13 -7.60
N LEU A 477 3.74 14.95 -7.89
CA LEU A 477 4.31 13.75 -8.46
C LEU A 477 5.54 13.32 -7.65
N VAL A 478 5.72 12.00 -7.46
CA VAL A 478 6.78 11.42 -6.64
C VAL A 478 7.42 10.24 -7.34
N ALA A 479 8.76 10.13 -7.25
CA ALA A 479 9.48 8.90 -7.59
C ALA A 479 9.97 8.20 -6.33
N LEU A 480 9.73 6.91 -6.26
CA LEU A 480 10.19 6.04 -5.18
C LEU A 480 11.20 5.02 -5.71
N ASN A 481 12.11 4.60 -4.85
CA ASN A 481 12.91 3.41 -5.11
C ASN A 481 11.99 2.18 -5.03
N PRO A 482 11.88 1.36 -6.08
CA PRO A 482 10.94 0.24 -6.10
C PRO A 482 11.19 -0.81 -5.01
N GLN A 483 12.45 -1.02 -4.63
CA GLN A 483 12.83 -2.07 -3.67
C GLN A 483 12.66 -1.63 -2.20
N THR A 484 12.72 -0.31 -1.94
CA THR A 484 12.75 0.20 -0.55
C THR A 484 11.62 1.16 -0.21
N GLY A 485 10.85 1.61 -1.19
CA GLY A 485 9.84 2.66 -1.03
C GLY A 485 10.41 4.05 -0.68
N LYS A 486 11.74 4.22 -0.63
CA LYS A 486 12.37 5.50 -0.31
C LYS A 486 12.12 6.53 -1.42
N THR A 487 11.71 7.74 -1.04
CA THR A 487 11.54 8.86 -1.98
C THR A 487 12.89 9.21 -2.62
N LEU A 488 12.94 9.21 -3.94
CA LEU A 488 14.09 9.61 -4.75
C LEU A 488 14.00 11.09 -5.10
N TRP A 489 12.81 11.55 -5.50
CA TRP A 489 12.47 12.94 -5.71
C TRP A 489 10.96 13.13 -5.57
N GLN A 490 10.55 14.35 -5.30
CA GLN A 490 9.17 14.82 -5.34
C GLN A 490 9.13 16.18 -6.03
N THR A 491 8.00 16.51 -6.66
CA THR A 491 7.82 17.78 -7.34
C THR A 491 6.52 18.43 -6.93
N PRO A 492 6.51 19.74 -6.64
CA PRO A 492 5.30 20.46 -6.32
C PRO A 492 4.38 20.59 -7.55
N GLY A 493 3.09 20.81 -7.32
CA GLY A 493 2.10 20.98 -8.38
C GLY A 493 0.68 21.02 -7.86
N ALA A 494 -0.28 20.76 -8.74
CA ALA A 494 -1.69 20.68 -8.43
C ALA A 494 -2.07 19.29 -7.88
N GLU A 495 -3.31 19.14 -7.48
CA GLU A 495 -3.94 17.88 -7.09
C GLU A 495 -3.82 16.82 -8.19
N ALA A 496 -4.00 15.56 -7.85
CA ALA A 496 -3.88 14.48 -8.80
C ALA A 496 -5.00 14.50 -9.85
N GLY A 497 -4.64 14.34 -11.11
CA GLY A 497 -5.60 13.91 -12.14
C GLY A 497 -5.87 12.42 -12.04
N TYR A 498 -6.95 11.94 -12.63
CA TYR A 498 -7.38 10.54 -12.54
C TYR A 498 -6.73 9.64 -13.60
N GLY A 499 -6.29 10.21 -14.75
CA GLY A 499 -5.60 9.49 -15.80
C GLY A 499 -4.25 8.96 -15.39
N SER A 500 -3.87 7.80 -15.93
CA SER A 500 -2.56 7.21 -15.68
C SER A 500 -1.46 7.92 -16.48
N LEU A 501 -0.27 8.01 -15.88
CA LEU A 501 0.91 8.61 -16.52
C LEU A 501 1.50 7.68 -17.59
N ILE A 502 2.15 8.25 -18.58
CA ILE A 502 2.93 7.53 -19.61
C ILE A 502 4.39 7.97 -19.61
N VAL A 503 5.22 7.21 -20.30
CA VAL A 503 6.57 7.60 -20.71
C VAL A 503 6.60 7.73 -22.21
N GLY A 504 7.09 8.86 -22.71
CA GLY A 504 7.22 9.11 -24.14
C GLY A 504 8.53 9.80 -24.49
N LYS A 505 9.00 9.59 -25.72
CA LYS A 505 10.16 10.29 -26.27
C LYS A 505 9.70 11.42 -27.18
N PHE A 506 9.91 12.66 -26.74
CA PHE A 506 9.48 13.86 -27.42
C PHE A 506 10.67 14.80 -27.64
N GLY A 507 10.87 15.30 -28.88
CA GLY A 507 12.04 16.13 -29.23
C GLY A 507 13.37 15.47 -28.87
N GLY A 508 13.46 14.14 -28.94
CA GLY A 508 14.64 13.37 -28.56
C GLY A 508 14.78 13.09 -27.06
N ARG A 509 13.99 13.73 -26.18
CA ARG A 509 14.02 13.59 -24.72
C ARG A 509 12.97 12.62 -24.22
N LEU A 510 13.36 11.63 -23.41
CA LEU A 510 12.46 10.74 -22.71
C LEU A 510 11.92 11.47 -21.47
N GLN A 511 10.61 11.45 -21.27
CA GLN A 511 9.95 12.17 -20.17
C GLN A 511 8.68 11.47 -19.72
N ILE A 512 8.30 11.70 -18.46
CA ILE A 512 7.00 11.31 -17.92
C ILE A 512 5.98 12.35 -18.38
N VAL A 513 4.80 11.91 -18.82
CA VAL A 513 3.73 12.80 -19.28
C VAL A 513 2.39 12.35 -18.69
N GLY A 514 1.57 13.32 -18.29
CA GLY A 514 0.22 13.09 -17.83
C GLY A 514 -0.48 14.34 -17.31
N HIS A 515 -1.61 14.14 -16.69
CA HIS A 515 -2.43 15.20 -16.11
C HIS A 515 -2.24 15.31 -14.59
N ASP A 516 -2.21 16.55 -14.10
CA ASP A 516 -2.75 16.88 -12.78
C ASP A 516 -4.20 17.37 -12.93
N ALA A 517 -4.85 17.80 -11.84
CA ALA A 517 -6.27 18.20 -11.86
C ALA A 517 -6.55 19.39 -12.80
N VAL A 518 -5.57 20.24 -13.09
CA VAL A 518 -5.77 21.52 -13.81
C VAL A 518 -4.97 21.61 -15.11
N SER A 519 -4.00 20.72 -15.35
CA SER A 519 -3.08 20.85 -16.49
C SER A 519 -2.50 19.54 -16.98
N LEU A 520 -2.04 19.57 -18.24
CA LEU A 520 -1.18 18.56 -18.82
C LEU A 520 0.29 18.93 -18.56
N GLY A 521 1.11 18.00 -18.15
CA GLY A 521 2.52 18.22 -17.83
C GLY A 521 3.48 17.18 -18.38
N GLY A 522 4.74 17.59 -18.49
CA GLY A 522 5.86 16.71 -18.74
C GLY A 522 6.94 16.88 -17.68
N TRP A 523 7.54 15.77 -17.24
CA TRP A 523 8.55 15.78 -16.17
C TRP A 523 9.81 15.02 -16.55
N ASP A 524 10.93 15.52 -16.08
CA ASP A 524 12.21 14.84 -16.18
C ASP A 524 12.22 13.59 -15.30
N ILE A 525 12.57 12.45 -15.84
CA ILE A 525 12.52 11.16 -15.15
C ILE A 525 13.48 11.11 -13.95
N LYS A 526 14.64 11.75 -14.06
CA LYS A 526 15.71 11.63 -13.05
C LYS A 526 15.55 12.59 -11.88
N THR A 527 15.02 13.78 -12.16
CA THR A 527 14.96 14.88 -11.19
C THR A 527 13.54 15.21 -10.72
N GLY A 528 12.52 14.77 -11.46
CA GLY A 528 11.14 15.18 -11.23
C GLY A 528 10.83 16.62 -11.65
N GLN A 529 11.81 17.36 -12.18
CA GLN A 529 11.58 18.73 -12.64
C GLN A 529 10.48 18.78 -13.69
N ARG A 530 9.49 19.63 -13.49
CA ARG A 530 8.46 19.89 -14.49
C ARG A 530 9.09 20.65 -15.66
N LEU A 531 9.02 20.05 -16.85
CA LEU A 531 9.65 20.58 -18.06
C LEU A 531 8.75 21.58 -18.79
N TRP A 532 7.46 21.31 -18.76
CA TRP A 532 6.45 22.13 -19.41
C TRP A 532 5.07 21.87 -18.80
N THR A 533 4.16 22.83 -19.03
CA THR A 533 2.78 22.80 -18.61
C THR A 533 1.88 23.33 -19.72
N VAL A 534 0.77 22.68 -19.97
CA VAL A 534 -0.32 23.16 -20.82
C VAL A 534 -1.60 23.18 -20.01
N VAL A 535 -2.16 24.35 -19.79
CA VAL A 535 -3.50 24.49 -19.23
C VAL A 535 -4.48 24.46 -20.40
N PRO A 536 -5.46 23.54 -20.41
CA PRO A 536 -6.45 23.47 -21.47
C PRO A 536 -7.38 24.68 -21.41
N GLU A 537 -8.10 24.93 -22.49
CA GLU A 537 -9.07 26.02 -22.59
C GLU A 537 -10.21 25.82 -21.57
N PHE A 538 -10.76 24.62 -21.48
CA PHE A 538 -11.71 24.21 -20.45
C PHE A 538 -10.99 23.46 -19.33
N THR A 539 -11.05 23.97 -18.09
CA THR A 539 -10.30 23.45 -16.92
C THR A 539 -11.11 22.52 -16.02
N GLY A 540 -12.36 22.20 -16.37
CA GLY A 540 -13.27 21.39 -15.57
C GLY A 540 -13.25 19.89 -15.87
N ASP A 541 -12.40 19.42 -16.78
CA ASP A 541 -12.28 18.00 -17.13
C ASP A 541 -11.68 17.18 -16.02
N PHE A 542 -12.18 15.97 -15.80
CA PHE A 542 -11.65 15.02 -14.84
C PHE A 542 -10.33 14.36 -15.27
N ASN A 543 -9.96 14.49 -16.57
CA ASN A 543 -8.69 14.00 -17.10
C ASN A 543 -8.47 12.48 -16.88
N VAL A 544 -9.48 11.65 -17.15
CA VAL A 544 -9.43 10.18 -16.96
C VAL A 544 -8.70 9.46 -18.11
N PRO A 545 -8.95 9.77 -19.40
CA PRO A 545 -8.26 9.08 -20.49
C PRO A 545 -6.74 9.25 -20.42
N THR A 546 -6.02 8.16 -20.59
CA THR A 546 -4.55 8.17 -20.58
C THR A 546 -4.02 8.79 -21.89
N PRO A 547 -3.06 9.74 -21.84
CA PRO A 547 -2.43 10.27 -23.04
C PRO A 547 -1.73 9.19 -23.88
N LEU A 548 -1.62 9.41 -25.21
CA LEU A 548 -1.00 8.46 -26.14
C LEU A 548 0.18 9.09 -26.88
N ALA A 549 1.36 8.48 -26.79
CA ALA A 549 2.55 8.90 -27.53
C ALA A 549 2.49 8.36 -28.98
N LEU A 550 2.60 9.25 -29.97
CA LEU A 550 2.49 8.97 -31.39
C LEU A 550 3.70 9.52 -32.15
N ASP A 551 4.74 8.72 -32.35
CA ASP A 551 5.94 9.10 -33.14
C ASP A 551 6.46 10.53 -32.84
N GLY A 552 6.77 10.77 -31.56
CA GLY A 552 7.26 12.06 -31.08
C GLY A 552 6.22 13.17 -30.92
N LYS A 553 4.93 12.87 -31.13
CA LYS A 553 3.78 13.72 -30.81
C LYS A 553 2.97 13.13 -29.68
N LEU A 554 2.11 13.93 -29.07
CA LEU A 554 1.26 13.53 -27.97
C LEU A 554 -0.22 13.73 -28.35
N LEU A 555 -0.98 12.67 -28.28
CA LEU A 555 -2.45 12.72 -28.37
C LEU A 555 -3.02 12.76 -26.96
N VAL A 556 -3.96 13.67 -26.76
CA VAL A 556 -4.71 13.83 -25.50
C VAL A 556 -6.18 13.97 -25.86
N THR A 557 -7.02 13.23 -25.15
CA THR A 557 -8.47 13.36 -25.31
C THR A 557 -9.12 13.59 -23.96
N THR A 558 -10.06 14.51 -23.90
CA THR A 558 -10.80 14.85 -22.69
C THR A 558 -12.22 15.32 -23.04
N GLU A 559 -13.11 15.21 -22.08
CA GLU A 559 -14.54 15.41 -22.16
C GLU A 559 -14.96 16.74 -22.83
N ASN A 560 -14.38 17.86 -22.37
CA ASN A 560 -14.80 19.19 -22.83
C ASN A 560 -13.81 19.88 -23.78
N ASN A 561 -12.64 19.31 -23.98
CA ASN A 561 -11.62 19.85 -24.86
C ASN A 561 -11.39 19.02 -26.12
N GLY A 562 -12.13 17.95 -26.33
CA GLY A 562 -12.00 17.07 -27.49
C GLY A 562 -10.67 16.33 -27.57
N THR A 563 -10.35 15.79 -28.74
CA THR A 563 -9.09 15.09 -29.01
C THR A 563 -8.11 16.04 -29.65
N ARG A 564 -6.94 16.23 -29.03
CA ARG A 564 -5.90 17.22 -29.39
C ARG A 564 -4.57 16.53 -29.67
N LEU A 565 -3.90 16.91 -30.76
CA LEU A 565 -2.58 16.42 -31.12
C LEU A 565 -1.55 17.52 -30.91
N TYR A 566 -0.57 17.28 -30.02
CA TYR A 566 0.48 18.23 -29.72
C TYR A 566 1.82 17.83 -30.36
N GLY A 567 2.56 18.85 -30.79
CA GLY A 567 3.96 18.72 -31.21
C GLY A 567 4.92 19.21 -30.12
N PHE A 568 6.21 18.94 -30.33
CA PHE A 568 7.27 19.34 -29.43
C PHE A 568 8.39 20.06 -30.21
N ASP A 569 9.19 20.84 -29.50
CA ASP A 569 10.42 21.37 -30.02
C ASP A 569 11.58 20.33 -29.90
N GLN A 570 12.78 20.72 -30.36
CA GLN A 570 13.98 19.87 -30.33
C GLN A 570 14.47 19.55 -28.89
N ASN A 571 14.04 20.30 -27.88
CA ASN A 571 14.38 20.09 -26.48
C ASN A 571 13.33 19.25 -25.74
N GLY A 572 12.28 18.82 -26.42
CA GLY A 572 11.18 18.07 -25.85
C GLY A 572 10.18 18.93 -25.07
N ILE A 573 10.13 20.24 -25.33
CA ILE A 573 9.13 21.13 -24.74
C ILE A 573 7.91 21.16 -25.66
N ILE A 574 6.73 20.97 -25.08
CA ILE A 574 5.48 20.95 -25.82
C ILE A 574 5.20 22.30 -26.50
N LYS A 575 4.67 22.27 -27.69
CA LYS A 575 4.08 23.47 -28.33
C LYS A 575 2.68 23.66 -27.76
N PRO A 576 2.37 24.76 -27.06
CA PRO A 576 1.13 24.89 -26.31
C PRO A 576 -0.13 24.89 -27.20
N LYS A 577 0.00 25.34 -28.44
CA LYS A 577 -1.09 25.25 -29.43
C LYS A 577 -1.09 23.85 -30.07
N PRO A 578 -2.19 23.09 -30.04
CA PRO A 578 -2.27 21.79 -30.70
C PRO A 578 -2.05 21.93 -32.21
N LEU A 579 -1.44 20.92 -32.82
CA LEU A 579 -1.27 20.79 -34.27
C LEU A 579 -2.59 20.50 -34.98
N ALA A 580 -3.49 19.82 -34.27
CA ALA A 580 -4.80 19.46 -34.74
C ALA A 580 -5.76 19.23 -33.56
N VAL A 581 -7.04 19.45 -33.79
CA VAL A 581 -8.14 19.19 -32.84
C VAL A 581 -9.23 18.43 -33.61
N ASN A 582 -9.84 17.46 -32.93
CA ASN A 582 -11.08 16.81 -33.34
C ASN A 582 -12.07 16.94 -32.18
N GLU A 583 -13.17 17.65 -32.42
CA GLU A 583 -14.18 17.96 -31.42
C GLU A 583 -15.27 16.89 -31.32
N ASP A 584 -15.35 15.97 -32.31
CA ASP A 584 -16.36 14.90 -32.34
C ASP A 584 -16.02 13.75 -31.37
N LEU A 585 -14.70 13.48 -31.17
CA LEU A 585 -14.22 12.46 -30.25
C LEU A 585 -13.78 13.10 -28.93
N ASN A 586 -14.59 13.00 -27.90
CA ASN A 586 -14.42 13.60 -26.58
C ASN A 586 -14.79 12.67 -25.42
N PRO A 587 -14.21 11.46 -25.35
CA PRO A 587 -14.53 10.52 -24.27
C PRO A 587 -14.10 11.06 -22.91
N ASP A 588 -14.93 10.77 -21.92
CA ASP A 588 -14.65 11.07 -20.52
C ASP A 588 -13.80 9.98 -19.84
N MET A 589 -13.90 8.71 -20.26
CA MET A 589 -13.23 7.58 -19.62
C MET A 589 -12.42 6.69 -20.57
N SER A 590 -12.89 6.48 -21.82
CA SER A 590 -12.24 5.57 -22.75
C SER A 590 -10.87 6.07 -23.21
N THR A 591 -9.85 5.22 -23.13
CA THR A 591 -8.49 5.55 -23.55
C THR A 591 -8.25 5.13 -25.01
N PRO A 592 -7.76 6.04 -25.89
CA PRO A 592 -7.45 5.74 -27.28
C PRO A 592 -6.31 4.74 -27.44
N ILE A 593 -6.33 4.00 -28.56
CA ILE A 593 -5.25 3.11 -29.03
C ILE A 593 -4.83 3.45 -30.45
N GLN A 594 -3.69 2.93 -30.92
CA GLN A 594 -3.13 3.21 -32.24
C GLN A 594 -2.89 1.96 -33.08
N ILE A 595 -3.21 2.03 -34.38
CA ILE A 595 -2.67 1.13 -35.41
C ILE A 595 -2.16 1.97 -36.57
N GLY A 596 -0.85 1.99 -36.80
CA GLY A 596 -0.23 2.78 -37.87
C GLY A 596 -0.55 4.28 -37.77
N ASP A 597 -1.16 4.83 -38.81
CA ASP A 597 -1.52 6.25 -38.88
C ASP A 597 -2.95 6.54 -38.32
N GLN A 598 -3.60 5.53 -37.79
CA GLN A 598 -4.95 5.64 -37.23
C GLN A 598 -4.95 5.55 -35.72
N VAL A 599 -5.84 6.32 -35.10
CA VAL A 599 -6.19 6.26 -33.67
C VAL A 599 -7.65 5.83 -33.55
N TYR A 600 -7.90 4.96 -32.60
CA TYR A 600 -9.23 4.40 -32.35
C TYR A 600 -9.65 4.66 -30.91
N CYS A 601 -10.92 5.00 -30.72
CA CYS A 601 -11.54 5.15 -29.41
C CYS A 601 -13.05 4.87 -29.50
N VAL A 602 -13.66 4.47 -28.41
CA VAL A 602 -15.11 4.33 -28.28
C VAL A 602 -15.65 5.46 -27.41
N TRP A 603 -16.63 6.17 -27.94
CA TRP A 603 -17.45 7.17 -27.27
C TRP A 603 -18.85 7.15 -27.89
N ASN A 604 -19.76 6.36 -27.34
CA ASN A 604 -21.06 5.95 -27.90
C ASN A 604 -20.93 5.20 -29.24
N GLU A 605 -20.06 5.63 -30.11
CA GLU A 605 -19.66 4.98 -31.37
C GLU A 605 -18.16 4.72 -31.35
N MET A 606 -17.66 3.90 -32.25
CA MET A 606 -16.21 3.74 -32.45
C MET A 606 -15.72 4.70 -33.52
N TYR A 607 -14.76 5.53 -33.13
CA TYR A 607 -14.12 6.49 -34.02
C TYR A 607 -12.76 5.97 -34.49
N CYS A 608 -12.45 6.26 -35.75
CA CYS A 608 -11.15 6.08 -36.40
C CYS A 608 -10.66 7.43 -36.93
N LEU A 609 -9.62 7.98 -36.30
CA LEU A 609 -9.04 9.27 -36.67
C LEU A 609 -7.67 9.09 -37.32
N ASN A 610 -7.40 9.79 -38.44
CA ASN A 610 -6.07 9.81 -39.03
C ASN A 610 -5.22 10.91 -38.37
N TRP A 611 -4.29 10.54 -37.49
CA TRP A 611 -3.50 11.49 -36.73
C TRP A 611 -2.40 12.19 -37.57
N LYS A 612 -1.97 11.59 -38.69
CA LYS A 612 -1.05 12.27 -39.63
C LYS A 612 -1.77 13.25 -40.54
N ASN A 613 -3.07 13.09 -40.72
CA ASN A 613 -3.90 13.98 -41.52
C ASN A 613 -4.78 14.89 -40.64
N GLY A 614 -4.17 15.51 -39.61
CA GLY A 614 -4.84 16.53 -38.80
C GLY A 614 -6.03 16.02 -37.98
N LEU A 615 -6.00 14.78 -37.50
CA LEU A 615 -7.06 14.11 -36.73
C LEU A 615 -8.40 14.03 -37.47
N LYS A 616 -8.39 14.02 -38.81
CA LYS A 616 -9.61 13.86 -39.59
C LYS A 616 -10.23 12.48 -39.31
N THR A 617 -11.53 12.46 -39.09
CA THR A 617 -12.30 11.23 -38.95
C THR A 617 -12.26 10.47 -40.29
N SER A 618 -11.65 9.27 -40.28
CA SER A 618 -11.61 8.36 -41.42
C SER A 618 -12.92 7.62 -41.57
N TRP A 619 -13.46 7.18 -40.44
CA TRP A 619 -14.79 6.57 -40.33
C TRP A 619 -15.23 6.54 -38.84
N TYR A 620 -16.50 6.34 -38.63
CA TYR A 620 -17.10 5.96 -37.36
C TYR A 620 -18.08 4.81 -37.60
N GLY A 621 -18.41 4.08 -36.55
CA GLY A 621 -19.31 2.95 -36.65
C GLY A 621 -19.97 2.63 -35.31
N ASP A 622 -21.18 2.14 -35.41
CA ASP A 622 -22.03 1.80 -34.28
C ASP A 622 -22.09 0.29 -34.04
N ASP A 623 -22.14 -0.10 -32.79
CA ASP A 623 -22.40 -1.46 -32.34
C ASP A 623 -23.12 -1.42 -30.99
N LYS A 624 -24.00 -2.39 -30.73
CA LYS A 624 -24.71 -2.51 -29.44
C LYS A 624 -23.80 -2.64 -28.20
N ALA A 625 -22.54 -3.01 -28.41
CA ALA A 625 -21.54 -3.11 -27.36
C ALA A 625 -20.88 -1.77 -27.00
N PHE A 626 -21.10 -0.74 -27.83
CA PHE A 626 -20.52 0.58 -27.61
C PHE A 626 -21.45 1.42 -26.73
N GLY A 627 -20.85 2.24 -25.89
CA GLY A 627 -21.52 3.14 -24.98
C GLY A 627 -20.56 4.22 -24.53
N ASP A 628 -20.78 4.76 -23.36
CA ASP A 628 -19.95 5.77 -22.71
C ASP A 628 -18.55 5.27 -22.35
N TYR A 629 -18.35 3.95 -22.25
CA TYR A 629 -17.06 3.33 -21.97
C TYR A 629 -16.86 2.02 -22.72
N ALA A 630 -15.64 1.81 -23.19
CA ALA A 630 -15.12 0.51 -23.59
C ALA A 630 -13.60 0.42 -23.33
N ALA A 631 -13.11 -0.75 -22.95
CA ALA A 631 -11.70 -1.05 -22.96
C ALA A 631 -11.25 -1.57 -24.33
N LEU A 632 -10.06 -1.18 -24.77
CA LEU A 632 -9.53 -1.48 -26.09
C LEU A 632 -8.18 -2.17 -26.00
N ILE A 633 -8.03 -3.30 -26.71
CA ILE A 633 -6.75 -4.00 -26.91
C ILE A 633 -6.51 -4.16 -28.41
N THR A 634 -5.29 -3.96 -28.89
CA THR A 634 -4.97 -4.05 -30.30
C THR A 634 -3.71 -4.85 -30.60
N ASP A 635 -3.68 -5.51 -31.74
CA ASP A 635 -2.46 -5.90 -32.44
C ASP A 635 -2.22 -4.96 -33.64
N SER A 636 -1.35 -5.32 -34.56
CA SER A 636 -1.10 -4.46 -35.75
C SER A 636 -2.25 -4.42 -36.77
N LYS A 637 -3.32 -5.20 -36.57
CA LYS A 637 -4.38 -5.39 -37.57
C LYS A 637 -5.79 -5.37 -37.00
N ARG A 638 -5.97 -5.77 -35.75
CA ARG A 638 -7.26 -5.99 -35.12
C ARG A 638 -7.40 -5.20 -33.85
N ILE A 639 -8.62 -4.95 -33.46
CA ILE A 639 -8.97 -4.28 -32.22
C ILE A 639 -10.00 -5.17 -31.53
N LEU A 640 -9.68 -5.57 -30.30
CA LEU A 640 -10.62 -6.21 -29.38
C LEU A 640 -11.25 -5.10 -28.53
N VAL A 641 -12.54 -4.87 -28.73
CA VAL A 641 -13.34 -3.95 -27.93
C VAL A 641 -14.07 -4.75 -26.86
N ILE A 642 -13.93 -4.34 -25.62
CA ILE A 642 -14.63 -4.89 -24.46
C ILE A 642 -15.66 -3.85 -24.03
N GLY A 643 -16.93 -4.11 -24.39
CA GLY A 643 -18.04 -3.22 -24.06
C GLY A 643 -18.46 -3.31 -22.61
N LYS A 644 -19.11 -2.26 -22.13
CA LYS A 644 -19.56 -2.11 -20.74
C LYS A 644 -20.47 -3.25 -20.25
N GLY A 645 -21.27 -3.84 -21.12
CA GLY A 645 -22.10 -5.00 -20.81
C GLY A 645 -21.40 -6.36 -20.98
N GLY A 646 -20.08 -6.40 -21.17
CA GLY A 646 -19.32 -7.64 -21.32
C GLY A 646 -19.38 -8.27 -22.70
N GLN A 647 -19.80 -7.51 -23.72
CA GLN A 647 -19.71 -7.93 -25.11
C GLN A 647 -18.30 -7.70 -25.63
N LEU A 648 -17.73 -8.70 -26.28
CA LEU A 648 -16.49 -8.59 -27.03
C LEU A 648 -16.80 -8.38 -28.52
N VAL A 649 -16.17 -7.36 -29.10
CA VAL A 649 -16.26 -7.09 -30.55
C VAL A 649 -14.84 -7.07 -31.11
N LEU A 650 -14.56 -7.99 -32.05
CA LEU A 650 -13.28 -7.98 -32.77
C LEU A 650 -13.47 -7.21 -34.06
N VAL A 651 -12.75 -6.11 -34.22
CA VAL A 651 -12.84 -5.18 -35.36
C VAL A 651 -11.59 -5.31 -36.22
N ASP A 652 -11.74 -5.22 -37.53
CA ASP A 652 -10.66 -5.11 -38.52
C ASP A 652 -10.12 -3.67 -38.51
N GLY A 653 -9.00 -3.44 -37.78
CA GLY A 653 -8.37 -2.12 -37.68
C GLY A 653 -7.65 -1.65 -38.93
N THR A 654 -7.62 -2.47 -40.03
CA THR A 654 -7.01 -2.08 -41.29
C THR A 654 -8.08 -1.71 -42.37
N ALA A 655 -9.34 -1.90 -42.03
CA ALA A 655 -10.44 -1.62 -42.96
C ALA A 655 -10.64 -0.11 -43.17
N LYS A 656 -11.13 0.27 -44.38
CA LYS A 656 -11.40 1.67 -44.71
C LYS A 656 -12.77 2.16 -44.18
N GLN A 657 -13.54 1.28 -43.57
CA GLN A 657 -14.82 1.55 -42.91
C GLN A 657 -14.94 0.63 -41.70
N PHE A 658 -15.86 0.92 -40.79
CA PHE A 658 -16.13 0.05 -39.66
C PHE A 658 -16.50 -1.37 -40.14
N LYS A 659 -15.73 -2.35 -39.66
CA LYS A 659 -15.90 -3.75 -40.04
C LYS A 659 -15.66 -4.67 -38.88
N VAL A 660 -16.74 -5.30 -38.43
CA VAL A 660 -16.69 -6.33 -37.41
C VAL A 660 -16.21 -7.65 -37.99
N VAL A 661 -15.26 -8.30 -37.35
CA VAL A 661 -14.75 -9.64 -37.69
C VAL A 661 -15.58 -10.72 -36.98
N SER A 662 -15.79 -10.58 -35.69
CA SER A 662 -16.59 -11.52 -34.87
C SER A 662 -17.00 -10.86 -33.55
N ARG A 663 -17.97 -11.48 -32.86
CA ARG A 663 -18.50 -11.06 -31.56
C ARG A 663 -18.54 -12.24 -30.60
N LEU A 664 -18.52 -11.94 -29.30
CA LEU A 664 -18.70 -12.92 -28.24
C LEU A 664 -19.35 -12.24 -27.04
N ASP A 665 -20.49 -12.71 -26.60
CA ASP A 665 -21.11 -12.25 -25.36
C ASP A 665 -20.57 -13.11 -24.19
N LEU A 666 -19.98 -12.45 -23.19
CA LEU A 666 -19.35 -13.15 -22.06
C LEU A 666 -20.33 -13.46 -20.93
N PHE A 667 -21.41 -12.69 -20.81
CA PHE A 667 -22.43 -12.84 -19.79
C PHE A 667 -23.79 -13.13 -20.41
N PRO A 668 -24.71 -13.84 -19.72
CA PRO A 668 -26.04 -14.12 -20.22
C PRO A 668 -26.82 -12.84 -20.57
N SER A 669 -27.57 -12.86 -21.63
CA SER A 669 -28.42 -11.71 -22.02
C SER A 669 -29.84 -11.87 -21.45
N PRO A 670 -30.47 -10.80 -20.88
CA PRO A 670 -29.91 -9.47 -20.71
C PRO A 670 -28.86 -9.46 -19.58
N SER A 671 -27.71 -8.85 -19.88
CA SER A 671 -26.67 -8.68 -18.89
C SER A 671 -26.94 -7.40 -18.07
N ASN A 672 -26.81 -7.48 -16.74
CA ASN A 672 -26.81 -6.34 -15.84
C ASN A 672 -25.37 -5.84 -15.57
N GLU A 673 -24.40 -6.36 -16.31
CA GLU A 673 -23.00 -5.98 -16.15
C GLU A 673 -22.75 -4.51 -16.48
N ASN A 674 -21.89 -3.89 -15.69
CA ASN A 674 -21.50 -2.49 -15.81
C ASN A 674 -19.98 -2.39 -15.62
N ILE A 675 -19.25 -2.84 -16.63
CA ILE A 675 -17.81 -3.06 -16.60
C ILE A 675 -17.07 -1.76 -16.91
N PHE A 676 -16.38 -1.22 -15.93
CA PHE A 676 -15.45 -0.08 -16.08
C PHE A 676 -13.98 -0.49 -15.84
N SER A 677 -13.75 -1.72 -15.34
CA SER A 677 -12.40 -2.20 -15.09
C SER A 677 -11.68 -2.57 -16.38
N HIS A 678 -10.40 -2.19 -16.49
CA HIS A 678 -9.60 -2.63 -17.64
C HIS A 678 -9.21 -4.10 -17.49
N CYS A 679 -9.42 -4.89 -18.53
CA CYS A 679 -9.10 -6.32 -18.57
C CYS A 679 -7.58 -6.57 -18.69
N ALA A 680 -7.16 -7.82 -18.49
CA ALA A 680 -5.82 -8.29 -18.81
C ALA A 680 -5.88 -9.41 -19.85
N LEU A 681 -4.96 -9.39 -20.82
CA LEU A 681 -4.82 -10.42 -21.84
C LEU A 681 -3.43 -11.03 -21.80
N VAL A 682 -3.35 -12.32 -21.42
CA VAL A 682 -2.11 -13.10 -21.40
C VAL A 682 -2.24 -14.25 -22.39
N ARG A 683 -1.49 -14.20 -23.48
CA ARG A 683 -1.68 -15.10 -24.61
C ARG A 683 -3.12 -15.01 -25.14
N ASN A 684 -3.88 -16.11 -25.06
CA ASN A 684 -5.31 -16.15 -25.44
C ASN A 684 -6.27 -16.08 -24.24
N ARG A 685 -5.76 -15.93 -23.01
CA ARG A 685 -6.59 -15.86 -21.81
C ARG A 685 -6.92 -14.41 -21.49
N LEU A 686 -8.20 -14.07 -21.59
CA LEU A 686 -8.75 -12.80 -21.16
C LEU A 686 -9.24 -12.93 -19.71
N TYR A 687 -8.77 -12.04 -18.85
CA TYR A 687 -9.24 -11.86 -17.48
C TYR A 687 -10.08 -10.60 -17.43
N LEU A 688 -11.34 -10.72 -17.04
CA LEU A 688 -12.30 -9.63 -17.00
C LEU A 688 -13.03 -9.61 -15.67
N ARG A 689 -13.17 -8.42 -15.10
CA ARG A 689 -13.93 -8.17 -13.89
C ARG A 689 -15.31 -7.64 -14.26
N GLY A 690 -16.37 -8.40 -13.94
CA GLY A 690 -17.77 -7.98 -13.98
C GLY A 690 -18.22 -7.34 -12.66
N GLU A 691 -19.52 -7.16 -12.51
CA GLU A 691 -20.14 -6.63 -11.28
C GLU A 691 -19.95 -7.57 -10.08
N SER A 692 -20.17 -8.87 -10.26
CA SER A 692 -20.21 -9.87 -9.20
C SER A 692 -19.19 -10.99 -9.35
N GLU A 693 -18.47 -11.05 -10.48
CA GLU A 693 -17.51 -12.10 -10.75
C GLU A 693 -16.29 -11.60 -11.56
N LEU A 694 -15.14 -12.22 -11.34
CA LEU A 694 -13.97 -12.11 -12.19
C LEU A 694 -13.87 -13.41 -12.99
N ILE A 695 -13.81 -13.33 -14.31
CA ILE A 695 -13.78 -14.49 -15.20
C ILE A 695 -12.47 -14.61 -15.95
N CYS A 696 -12.08 -15.85 -16.23
CA CYS A 696 -11.02 -16.21 -17.18
C CYS A 696 -11.65 -16.88 -18.40
N VAL A 697 -11.44 -16.30 -19.57
CA VAL A 697 -11.99 -16.81 -20.84
C VAL A 697 -10.85 -17.11 -21.80
N ASP A 698 -10.87 -18.28 -22.43
CA ASP A 698 -9.98 -18.61 -23.54
C ASP A 698 -10.58 -18.08 -24.86
N LEU A 699 -9.86 -17.16 -25.50
CA LEU A 699 -10.23 -16.59 -26.81
C LEU A 699 -9.72 -17.40 -27.99
N ALA A 700 -8.97 -18.48 -27.79
CA ALA A 700 -8.62 -19.41 -28.85
C ALA A 700 -9.86 -20.18 -29.28
N GLY A 701 -10.28 -20.04 -30.53
CA GLY A 701 -11.23 -20.98 -31.12
C GLY A 701 -10.65 -22.40 -31.08
N ARG A 702 -11.41 -23.37 -30.60
CA ARG A 702 -11.05 -24.78 -30.71
C ARG A 702 -11.13 -25.24 -32.17
#